data_f9c02a974705010ff1659c054725229d
#
_entry.id   f9c02a974705010ff1659c054725229d
#
_cell.length_a   1.000
_cell.length_b   1.000
_cell.length_c   1.000
_cell.angle_alpha   90.00
_cell.angle_beta   90.00
_cell.angle_gamma   90.00
#
_symmetry.space_group_name_H-M   'P 1'
#
loop_
_entity.id
_entity.type
_entity.pdbx_description
1 polymer ?
#
loop_
_entity_poly.entity_id
_entity_poly.type
_entity_poly.pdbx_seq_one_letter_code
_entity_poly.pdbx_strand_id
1 'polypeptide(L)'
;MKKYLALLAIILVSILSFKWTFLADDKNHRLEILLLGHNSQHHNSEKFAEIVSQAFFKDGINISYTTDPNDLNDENLAKYDGLMIYANHDTISPSQEKALLNYVKSGKGFIPVHCASFCFQNSPEYINMVGGQFKEHKTGTFSATIVDSKHPIMKGVNAFSTWDETYVHQKIAKDIHVLTERVEGDHHEPYTWVKNYGKGKVFYTAYGHDQRSWTNPDFLKMLENGVVWSVNDAARKDWNKLPKPEPGYSDAKLPNYEKRPEGFKLQAPLSAEQSQLLSQIPVDFKLELFASEPDITKPIAMAWDERGRLWIVETVDYPNTVRDVKGEGQDRIKICEDTNGDGKADKFTVFADKFNIPTSITFANGGVIIAQAPDFIFLKDTDGDDKADIREKLITGWGTFDTHAGPSSLKYGMDNKIWGTVGYSGFNGKVAEQQLKFGQGVYSFSPSGKQMEFLGGTSNNTWGIGFSENNDVFISTANNTHSAFLGIPYPYLKQIGKPVSQSVEKIDGHYAMHVVTKNLRQVDVHNGFTAAAGHNLYTARNFPKKYWNRIAFVNEPTGRVVHEAIIEPKGSGFRERDGWNFMASADEWFGPVQTEVGPDGAVWVLDWYNFIIQHNPTPEGFENGKGNAYINPLRDRTHGRIYKVVYKNATAQKIKSLNKKDPKSLISGLESDNMFWRTTAQRLIVESGDKQIVPALYKLIQDKKVDELGINAPAIHALWTLQGLGVLEGTNAEAFSVAAAALNHPSAGVRKAALMVLPDNSASLAAILKAGLMNDQDLNTRLAAVLKISKLPVSPTLVSELQSAEKLAENKDDKWLSTAFTIALKRHMPISVDVAAKDTKTASGSTKEPASEKVAKVITISPIVNAMKYDMKTFTVKAGTTVEVVFKNIDFMQHNLLILQKGSMDKVGAAADKLAQDPKGAALQYVPKMPEVLFHTSLVNPEGSETLKFKVPASPGNYPYICSFPGHWRIMNGVMKVIP
;
A
#
# COMPACT_ATOMS: atom_id res chain seq x y z
N MET A 1 61.67 3.51 19.90
CA MET A 1 61.33 3.26 18.47
C MET A 1 60.73 1.87 18.23
N LYS A 2 61.39 0.75 18.60
CA LYS A 2 60.85 -0.59 18.29
C LYS A 2 59.46 -0.90 18.93
N LYS A 3 59.10 -0.36 20.11
CA LYS A 3 57.78 -0.56 20.75
C LYS A 3 56.66 0.22 20.06
N TYR A 4 56.93 1.36 19.45
CA TYR A 4 55.93 2.16 18.71
C TYR A 4 55.67 1.61 17.29
N LEU A 5 56.68 0.99 16.67
CA LEU A 5 56.53 0.27 15.39
C LEU A 5 55.66 -1.00 15.56
N ALA A 6 55.80 -1.71 16.68
CA ALA A 6 54.94 -2.88 16.96
C ALA A 6 53.47 -2.48 17.24
N LEU A 7 53.24 -1.37 17.93
CA LEU A 7 51.89 -0.83 18.19
C LEU A 7 51.23 -0.32 16.90
N LEU A 8 51.98 0.35 16.02
CA LEU A 8 51.51 0.80 14.71
C LEU A 8 51.18 -0.40 13.78
N ALA A 9 51.97 -1.46 13.82
CA ALA A 9 51.72 -2.69 13.05
C ALA A 9 50.47 -3.42 13.54
N ILE A 10 50.22 -3.46 14.86
CA ILE A 10 49.00 -4.06 15.45
C ILE A 10 47.78 -3.21 15.12
N ILE A 11 47.88 -1.88 15.14
CA ILE A 11 46.76 -0.98 14.71
C ILE A 11 46.52 -1.09 13.21
N LEU A 12 47.54 -1.20 12.34
CA LEU A 12 47.36 -1.41 10.90
C LEU A 12 46.78 -2.77 10.60
N VAL A 13 47.16 -3.83 11.29
CA VAL A 13 46.56 -5.18 11.14
C VAL A 13 45.14 -5.23 11.64
N SER A 14 44.80 -4.51 12.72
CA SER A 14 43.41 -4.41 13.19
C SER A 14 42.55 -3.55 12.27
N ILE A 15 43.08 -2.50 11.63
CA ILE A 15 42.35 -1.70 10.64
C ILE A 15 42.17 -2.48 9.32
N LEU A 16 43.17 -3.29 8.93
CA LEU A 16 43.07 -4.18 7.76
C LEU A 16 42.12 -5.36 8.02
N SER A 17 42.13 -5.93 9.22
CA SER A 17 41.18 -6.99 9.60
C SER A 17 39.78 -6.44 9.77
N PHE A 18 39.59 -5.21 10.25
CA PHE A 18 38.29 -4.56 10.34
C PHE A 18 37.72 -4.20 8.96
N LYS A 19 38.54 -3.86 7.96
CA LYS A 19 38.11 -3.71 6.56
C LYS A 19 37.83 -5.05 5.86
N TRP A 20 38.43 -6.13 6.28
CA TRP A 20 38.20 -7.44 5.70
C TRP A 20 36.97 -8.17 6.29
N THR A 21 36.54 -7.85 7.50
CA THR A 21 35.31 -8.40 8.08
C THR A 21 34.03 -7.76 7.51
N PHE A 22 34.13 -6.62 6.82
CA PHE A 22 32.99 -6.02 6.09
C PHE A 22 32.88 -6.46 4.62
N LEU A 23 33.80 -7.29 4.12
CA LEU A 23 33.75 -7.97 2.82
C LEU A 23 33.48 -9.47 2.97
N ALA A 24 32.88 -9.89 4.10
CA ALA A 24 32.43 -11.26 4.27
C ALA A 24 31.17 -11.49 3.45
N ASP A 25 31.40 -11.99 2.25
CA ASP A 25 30.75 -13.13 1.68
C ASP A 25 29.23 -12.98 1.43
N ASP A 26 28.88 -12.23 0.42
CA ASP A 26 27.59 -12.40 -0.30
C ASP A 26 27.72 -13.69 -1.14
N LYS A 27 27.78 -14.86 -0.46
CA LYS A 27 27.90 -16.19 -1.09
C LYS A 27 26.71 -16.56 -1.96
N ASN A 28 25.60 -15.77 -1.87
CA ASN A 28 24.35 -16.01 -2.53
C ASN A 28 24.02 -14.86 -3.48
N HIS A 29 24.84 -14.64 -4.49
CA HIS A 29 24.61 -13.58 -5.47
C HIS A 29 23.61 -14.04 -6.54
N ARG A 30 22.42 -13.40 -6.57
CA ARG A 30 21.49 -13.47 -7.71
C ARG A 30 22.05 -12.63 -8.86
N LEU A 31 21.70 -12.98 -10.10
CA LEU A 31 21.95 -12.05 -11.20
C LEU A 31 20.98 -10.88 -11.09
N GLU A 32 21.51 -9.69 -10.91
CA GLU A 32 20.74 -8.45 -10.82
C GLU A 32 20.62 -7.78 -12.18
N ILE A 33 19.42 -7.71 -12.73
CA ILE A 33 19.15 -7.16 -14.06
C ILE A 33 18.26 -5.94 -13.95
N LEU A 34 18.72 -4.79 -14.46
CA LEU A 34 17.86 -3.62 -14.65
C LEU A 34 17.10 -3.78 -15.96
N LEU A 35 15.77 -3.68 -15.93
CA LEU A 35 14.94 -3.63 -17.12
C LEU A 35 14.41 -2.20 -17.30
N LEU A 36 14.91 -1.52 -18.35
CA LEU A 36 14.35 -0.24 -18.79
C LEU A 36 13.20 -0.49 -19.75
N GLY A 37 12.01 -0.13 -19.32
CA GLY A 37 10.78 -0.16 -20.10
C GLY A 37 10.34 1.20 -20.61
N HIS A 38 9.21 1.22 -21.32
CA HIS A 38 8.56 2.44 -21.79
C HIS A 38 7.06 2.20 -21.91
N ASN A 39 6.26 2.98 -21.20
CA ASN A 39 4.80 2.91 -21.30
C ASN A 39 4.34 3.62 -22.58
N SER A 40 4.44 2.93 -23.70
CA SER A 40 4.02 3.43 -25.01
C SER A 40 2.68 2.84 -25.44
N GLN A 41 2.04 3.44 -26.44
CA GLN A 41 0.80 2.90 -27.03
C GLN A 41 0.98 1.52 -27.67
N HIS A 42 2.23 1.16 -28.04
CA HIS A 42 2.56 -0.03 -28.81
C HIS A 42 3.04 -1.19 -27.97
N HIS A 43 3.63 -0.93 -26.81
CA HIS A 43 4.30 -1.94 -25.98
C HIS A 43 3.95 -1.77 -24.50
N ASN A 44 3.48 -2.84 -23.87
CA ASN A 44 3.19 -2.88 -22.42
C ASN A 44 4.37 -3.47 -21.66
N SER A 45 5.40 -2.64 -21.46
CA SER A 45 6.65 -3.07 -20.82
C SER A 45 6.49 -3.50 -19.37
N GLU A 46 5.56 -2.89 -18.62
CA GLU A 46 5.26 -3.23 -17.23
C GLU A 46 4.75 -4.67 -17.12
N LYS A 47 3.76 -5.05 -17.93
CA LYS A 47 3.25 -6.42 -17.97
C LYS A 47 4.30 -7.46 -18.34
N PHE A 48 5.18 -7.12 -19.27
CA PHE A 48 6.23 -8.04 -19.71
C PHE A 48 7.36 -8.15 -18.69
N ALA A 49 7.68 -7.07 -17.98
CA ALA A 49 8.58 -7.10 -16.83
C ALA A 49 8.06 -8.04 -15.73
N GLU A 50 6.74 -8.04 -15.46
CA GLU A 50 6.12 -8.96 -14.51
C GLU A 50 6.25 -10.42 -14.98
N ILE A 51 5.96 -10.72 -16.26
CA ILE A 51 6.09 -12.08 -16.81
C ILE A 51 7.53 -12.59 -16.68
N VAL A 52 8.51 -11.75 -17.04
CA VAL A 52 9.93 -12.12 -16.95
C VAL A 52 10.37 -12.30 -15.49
N SER A 53 9.93 -11.42 -14.60
CA SER A 53 10.21 -11.52 -13.15
C SER A 53 9.67 -12.84 -12.59
N GLN A 54 8.42 -13.21 -12.89
CA GLN A 54 7.83 -14.49 -12.48
C GLN A 54 8.55 -15.70 -13.07
N ALA A 55 9.00 -15.60 -14.33
CA ALA A 55 9.67 -16.71 -15.02
C ALA A 55 11.08 -16.97 -14.45
N PHE A 56 11.85 -15.93 -14.13
CA PHE A 56 13.29 -16.03 -13.88
C PHE A 56 13.67 -16.00 -12.40
N PHE A 57 12.79 -15.52 -11.52
CA PHE A 57 13.15 -15.29 -10.12
C PHE A 57 13.56 -16.57 -9.39
N LYS A 58 12.85 -17.69 -9.60
CA LYS A 58 13.20 -19.01 -8.99
C LYS A 58 14.56 -19.52 -9.49
N ASP A 59 14.96 -19.16 -10.71
CA ASP A 59 16.24 -19.53 -11.29
C ASP A 59 17.41 -18.63 -10.86
N GLY A 60 17.15 -17.73 -9.91
CA GLY A 60 18.17 -16.89 -9.30
C GLY A 60 18.48 -15.62 -10.09
N ILE A 61 17.56 -15.14 -10.94
CA ILE A 61 17.67 -13.89 -11.68
C ILE A 61 16.65 -12.90 -11.12
N ASN A 62 17.10 -11.76 -10.64
CA ASN A 62 16.27 -10.67 -10.12
C ASN A 62 16.11 -9.59 -11.19
N ILE A 63 14.87 -9.16 -11.44
CA ILE A 63 14.53 -8.09 -12.38
C ILE A 63 14.12 -6.87 -11.59
N SER A 64 14.86 -5.76 -11.74
CA SER A 64 14.47 -4.43 -11.27
C SER A 64 13.91 -3.65 -12.46
N TYR A 65 12.68 -3.17 -12.37
CA TYR A 65 12.01 -2.46 -13.46
C TYR A 65 12.03 -0.95 -13.26
N THR A 66 12.28 -0.22 -14.33
CA THR A 66 12.15 1.25 -14.38
C THR A 66 11.66 1.71 -15.74
N THR A 67 10.97 2.85 -15.79
CA THR A 67 10.62 3.56 -17.02
C THR A 67 11.36 4.88 -17.17
N ASP A 68 12.25 5.22 -16.23
CA ASP A 68 12.97 6.48 -16.21
C ASP A 68 14.36 6.35 -16.88
N PRO A 69 14.60 6.98 -18.05
CA PRO A 69 15.94 6.97 -18.68
C PRO A 69 17.04 7.61 -17.83
N ASN A 70 16.69 8.39 -16.77
CA ASN A 70 17.68 8.94 -15.85
C ASN A 70 18.35 7.88 -14.98
N ASP A 71 17.79 6.69 -14.90
CA ASP A 71 18.42 5.54 -14.26
C ASP A 71 19.62 4.99 -15.07
N LEU A 72 19.80 5.44 -16.32
CA LEU A 72 21.02 5.19 -17.11
C LEU A 72 22.13 6.17 -16.67
N ASN A 73 22.66 5.96 -15.47
CA ASN A 73 23.78 6.70 -14.92
C ASN A 73 24.78 5.74 -14.26
N ASP A 74 26.03 6.18 -14.11
CA ASP A 74 27.12 5.32 -13.64
C ASP A 74 26.84 4.72 -12.25
N GLU A 75 26.27 5.49 -11.31
CA GLU A 75 26.00 5.06 -9.95
C GLU A 75 24.93 3.95 -9.91
N ASN A 76 23.82 4.15 -10.64
CA ASN A 76 22.74 3.18 -10.66
C ASN A 76 23.11 1.92 -11.45
N LEU A 77 23.70 2.05 -12.64
CA LEU A 77 24.09 0.91 -13.47
C LEU A 77 25.13 0.01 -12.78
N ALA A 78 26.03 0.57 -11.97
CA ALA A 78 27.05 -0.20 -11.24
C ALA A 78 26.48 -1.30 -10.36
N LYS A 79 25.23 -1.18 -9.90
CA LYS A 79 24.53 -2.13 -9.02
C LYS A 79 24.14 -3.43 -9.71
N TYR A 80 24.03 -3.40 -11.04
CA TYR A 80 23.47 -4.50 -11.83
C TYR A 80 24.54 -5.28 -12.61
N ASP A 81 24.27 -6.55 -12.89
CA ASP A 81 25.10 -7.42 -13.72
C ASP A 81 24.79 -7.32 -15.20
N GLY A 82 23.55 -6.95 -15.53
CA GLY A 82 23.06 -6.77 -16.88
C GLY A 82 22.00 -5.69 -16.99
N LEU A 83 21.87 -5.10 -18.17
CA LEU A 83 20.83 -4.16 -18.54
C LEU A 83 19.99 -4.76 -19.66
N MET A 84 18.69 -4.94 -19.41
CA MET A 84 17.70 -5.28 -20.43
C MET A 84 16.97 -4.00 -20.84
N ILE A 85 16.81 -3.79 -22.15
CA ILE A 85 16.01 -2.67 -22.68
C ILE A 85 14.84 -3.25 -23.47
N TYR A 86 13.63 -2.92 -23.06
CA TYR A 86 12.39 -3.11 -23.81
C TYR A 86 11.64 -1.78 -23.87
N ALA A 87 12.18 -0.87 -24.68
CA ALA A 87 11.74 0.52 -24.74
C ALA A 87 11.96 1.08 -26.15
N ASN A 88 11.25 2.15 -26.49
CA ASN A 88 11.36 2.88 -27.75
C ASN A 88 11.44 4.39 -27.52
N HIS A 89 12.26 4.84 -26.56
CA HIS A 89 12.58 6.26 -26.38
C HIS A 89 13.30 6.80 -27.60
N ASP A 90 12.84 7.92 -28.14
CA ASP A 90 13.43 8.50 -29.37
C ASP A 90 14.87 8.98 -29.18
N THR A 91 15.19 9.52 -28.02
CA THR A 91 16.48 10.16 -27.76
C THR A 91 17.09 9.74 -26.42
N ILE A 92 18.42 9.80 -26.38
CA ILE A 92 19.22 9.65 -25.15
C ILE A 92 20.10 10.90 -24.99
N SER A 93 20.30 11.37 -23.76
CA SER A 93 21.22 12.49 -23.49
C SER A 93 22.69 12.03 -23.56
N PRO A 94 23.65 12.95 -23.83
CA PRO A 94 25.06 12.57 -23.90
C PRO A 94 25.62 11.92 -22.63
N SER A 95 25.12 12.31 -21.44
CA SER A 95 25.54 11.72 -20.15
C SER A 95 25.01 10.31 -19.98
N GLN A 96 23.75 10.07 -20.30
CA GLN A 96 23.12 8.75 -20.26
C GLN A 96 23.77 7.80 -21.28
N GLU A 97 24.00 8.28 -22.52
CA GLU A 97 24.69 7.50 -23.56
C GLU A 97 26.08 7.08 -23.09
N LYS A 98 26.87 8.03 -22.57
CA LYS A 98 28.22 7.74 -22.06
C LYS A 98 28.19 6.68 -20.94
N ALA A 99 27.28 6.82 -19.97
CA ALA A 99 27.15 5.86 -18.88
C ALA A 99 26.77 4.47 -19.40
N LEU A 100 25.77 4.37 -20.29
CA LEU A 100 25.34 3.11 -20.91
C LEU A 100 26.47 2.42 -21.69
N LEU A 101 27.12 3.15 -22.57
CA LEU A 101 28.21 2.60 -23.40
C LEU A 101 29.39 2.14 -22.54
N ASN A 102 29.77 2.92 -21.53
CA ASN A 102 30.86 2.57 -20.60
C ASN A 102 30.49 1.33 -19.77
N TYR A 103 29.25 1.24 -19.30
CA TYR A 103 28.74 0.08 -18.57
C TYR A 103 28.93 -1.19 -19.36
N VAL A 104 28.48 -1.26 -20.60
CA VAL A 104 28.64 -2.44 -21.46
C VAL A 104 30.13 -2.68 -21.81
N LYS A 105 30.88 -1.64 -22.20
CA LYS A 105 32.33 -1.76 -22.49
C LYS A 105 33.13 -2.32 -21.31
N SER A 106 32.69 -2.09 -20.09
CA SER A 106 33.36 -2.60 -18.87
C SER A 106 33.27 -4.12 -18.68
N GLY A 107 32.31 -4.78 -19.35
CA GLY A 107 32.09 -6.23 -19.26
C GLY A 107 30.75 -6.64 -18.67
N LYS A 108 29.81 -5.69 -18.51
CA LYS A 108 28.43 -5.96 -18.06
C LYS A 108 27.57 -6.45 -19.24
N GLY A 109 26.50 -7.21 -18.94
CA GLY A 109 25.59 -7.75 -19.94
C GLY A 109 24.66 -6.70 -20.52
N PHE A 110 24.35 -6.83 -21.83
CA PHE A 110 23.36 -5.99 -22.51
C PHE A 110 22.36 -6.84 -23.28
N ILE A 111 21.08 -6.67 -22.97
CA ILE A 111 19.97 -7.53 -23.44
C ILE A 111 18.89 -6.62 -24.07
N PRO A 112 19.13 -6.03 -25.26
CA PRO A 112 18.09 -5.35 -26.00
C PRO A 112 17.08 -6.33 -26.58
N VAL A 113 15.78 -6.04 -26.40
CA VAL A 113 14.66 -6.89 -26.82
C VAL A 113 13.74 -6.08 -27.74
N HIS A 114 13.39 -6.64 -28.89
CA HIS A 114 12.38 -6.15 -29.81
C HIS A 114 12.54 -4.64 -30.13
N CYS A 115 11.67 -3.80 -29.59
CA CYS A 115 11.64 -2.34 -29.83
C CYS A 115 12.91 -1.60 -29.38
N ALA A 116 13.79 -2.24 -28.62
CA ALA A 116 15.09 -1.67 -28.29
C ALA A 116 15.94 -1.33 -29.53
N SER A 117 15.74 -2.00 -30.67
CA SER A 117 16.40 -1.63 -31.95
C SER A 117 15.87 -0.34 -32.58
N PHE A 118 14.73 0.20 -32.11
CA PHE A 118 14.21 1.53 -32.46
C PHE A 118 14.56 2.59 -31.43
N CYS A 119 15.04 2.20 -30.24
CA CYS A 119 15.37 3.10 -29.14
C CYS A 119 16.58 3.98 -29.47
N PHE A 120 16.63 5.21 -28.91
CA PHE A 120 17.78 6.13 -28.93
C PHE A 120 18.34 6.41 -30.33
N GLN A 121 17.48 6.79 -31.28
CA GLN A 121 17.80 6.97 -32.69
C GLN A 121 18.86 8.07 -32.93
N ASN A 122 19.06 8.97 -31.99
CA ASN A 122 20.09 10.03 -32.01
C ASN A 122 21.49 9.50 -31.64
N SER A 123 21.66 8.20 -31.27
CA SER A 123 22.95 7.62 -30.94
C SER A 123 23.39 6.53 -31.94
N PRO A 124 24.29 6.85 -32.91
CA PRO A 124 24.87 5.86 -33.79
C PRO A 124 25.65 4.75 -33.06
N GLU A 125 26.29 5.09 -31.95
CA GLU A 125 27.03 4.12 -31.13
C GLU A 125 26.11 3.13 -30.43
N TYR A 126 24.93 3.54 -29.94
CA TYR A 126 23.92 2.65 -29.41
C TYR A 126 23.43 1.69 -30.49
N ILE A 127 23.08 2.18 -31.68
CA ILE A 127 22.63 1.36 -32.80
C ILE A 127 23.71 0.32 -33.18
N ASN A 128 24.99 0.72 -33.26
CA ASN A 128 26.09 -0.18 -33.49
C ASN A 128 26.27 -1.21 -32.35
N MET A 129 26.04 -0.81 -31.09
CA MET A 129 26.10 -1.71 -29.95
C MET A 129 24.98 -2.75 -29.99
N VAL A 130 23.75 -2.39 -30.32
CA VAL A 130 22.63 -3.32 -30.53
C VAL A 130 22.92 -4.29 -31.67
N GLY A 131 23.59 -3.82 -32.72
CA GLY A 131 23.96 -4.60 -33.90
C GLY A 131 23.00 -4.46 -35.09
N GLY A 132 21.96 -3.63 -34.97
CA GLY A 132 20.99 -3.34 -36.03
C GLY A 132 19.99 -2.28 -35.58
N GLN A 133 19.36 -1.63 -36.55
CA GLN A 133 18.30 -0.66 -36.32
C GLN A 133 17.02 -1.14 -36.99
N PHE A 134 15.89 -1.06 -36.27
CA PHE A 134 14.58 -1.30 -36.84
C PHE A 134 14.34 -0.42 -38.08
N LYS A 135 13.76 -0.99 -39.11
CA LYS A 135 13.39 -0.30 -40.33
C LYS A 135 11.87 -0.29 -40.54
N GLU A 136 11.27 -1.46 -40.59
CA GLU A 136 9.85 -1.66 -40.83
C GLU A 136 9.39 -3.03 -40.32
N HIS A 137 8.08 -3.25 -40.23
CA HIS A 137 7.51 -4.54 -39.86
C HIS A 137 6.17 -4.80 -40.58
N LYS A 138 5.79 -6.06 -40.67
CA LYS A 138 4.42 -6.55 -40.84
C LYS A 138 4.06 -7.33 -39.56
N THR A 139 2.88 -7.87 -39.49
CA THR A 139 2.45 -8.76 -38.40
C THR A 139 1.97 -10.09 -38.98
N GLY A 140 2.23 -11.17 -38.24
CA GLY A 140 1.78 -12.49 -38.66
C GLY A 140 2.29 -13.62 -37.77
N THR A 141 1.78 -14.81 -37.99
CA THR A 141 2.27 -16.03 -37.37
C THR A 141 3.43 -16.59 -38.18
N PHE A 142 4.58 -16.77 -37.54
CA PHE A 142 5.77 -17.31 -38.19
C PHE A 142 6.61 -18.12 -37.20
N SER A 143 7.60 -18.86 -37.74
CA SER A 143 8.64 -19.51 -36.96
C SER A 143 9.98 -19.11 -37.53
N ALA A 144 10.92 -18.64 -36.70
CA ALA A 144 12.30 -18.42 -37.17
C ALA A 144 13.09 -19.73 -37.15
N THR A 145 14.00 -19.85 -38.13
CA THR A 145 14.91 -21.00 -38.27
C THR A 145 16.08 -20.84 -37.29
N ILE A 146 16.43 -21.89 -36.56
CA ILE A 146 17.63 -21.89 -35.72
C ILE A 146 18.86 -22.09 -36.62
N VAL A 147 19.74 -21.09 -36.63
CA VAL A 147 20.99 -21.09 -37.42
C VAL A 147 22.13 -21.76 -36.66
N ASP A 148 22.28 -21.46 -35.36
CA ASP A 148 23.33 -22.07 -34.51
C ASP A 148 22.72 -22.72 -33.27
N SER A 149 22.32 -24.00 -33.37
CA SER A 149 21.77 -24.79 -32.27
C SER A 149 22.79 -25.17 -31.19
N LYS A 150 24.13 -24.98 -31.47
CA LYS A 150 25.20 -25.32 -30.53
C LYS A 150 25.55 -24.16 -29.60
N HIS A 151 25.10 -22.94 -29.92
CA HIS A 151 25.35 -21.77 -29.05
C HIS A 151 24.70 -21.95 -27.67
N PRO A 152 25.36 -21.58 -26.57
CA PRO A 152 24.83 -21.79 -25.22
C PRO A 152 23.43 -21.19 -25.01
N ILE A 153 23.09 -20.10 -25.66
CA ILE A 153 21.75 -19.48 -25.61
C ILE A 153 20.67 -20.41 -26.16
N MET A 154 20.97 -21.20 -27.16
CA MET A 154 20.01 -22.12 -27.79
C MET A 154 19.88 -23.47 -27.09
N LYS A 155 20.57 -23.68 -25.97
CA LYS A 155 20.45 -24.91 -25.19
C LYS A 155 19.05 -25.10 -24.62
N GLY A 156 18.39 -26.19 -25.05
CA GLY A 156 17.03 -26.52 -24.62
C GLY A 156 15.95 -25.63 -25.22
N VAL A 157 16.27 -24.87 -26.27
CA VAL A 157 15.31 -24.03 -27.02
C VAL A 157 14.91 -24.80 -28.29
N ASN A 158 13.63 -25.01 -28.50
CA ASN A 158 13.08 -25.54 -29.72
C ASN A 158 12.63 -24.40 -30.66
N ALA A 159 12.56 -24.69 -31.96
CA ALA A 159 11.90 -23.79 -32.89
C ALA A 159 10.42 -23.68 -32.51
N PHE A 160 9.92 -22.46 -32.37
CA PHE A 160 8.55 -22.18 -31.98
C PHE A 160 7.86 -21.26 -32.96
N SER A 161 6.53 -21.43 -33.07
CA SER A 161 5.67 -20.56 -33.84
C SER A 161 4.97 -19.58 -32.90
N THR A 162 4.98 -18.30 -33.24
CA THR A 162 4.27 -17.24 -32.52
C THR A 162 3.68 -16.23 -33.50
N TRP A 163 2.60 -15.56 -33.12
CA TRP A 163 2.20 -14.34 -33.81
C TRP A 163 3.00 -13.17 -33.21
N ASP A 164 3.69 -12.43 -34.09
CA ASP A 164 4.52 -11.28 -33.67
C ASP A 164 4.65 -10.27 -34.82
N GLU A 165 5.35 -9.17 -34.59
CA GLU A 165 5.80 -8.26 -35.64
C GLU A 165 7.00 -8.87 -36.38
N THR A 166 6.91 -8.95 -37.70
CA THR A 166 7.98 -9.48 -38.56
C THR A 166 8.96 -8.36 -38.90
N TYR A 167 9.82 -8.02 -37.90
CA TYR A 167 10.84 -6.95 -38.03
C TYR A 167 11.76 -7.16 -39.23
N VAL A 168 12.07 -6.06 -39.92
CA VAL A 168 13.15 -5.92 -40.88
C VAL A 168 14.10 -4.86 -40.36
N HIS A 169 15.39 -5.15 -40.38
CA HIS A 169 16.43 -4.27 -39.87
C HIS A 169 17.23 -3.57 -40.98
N GLN A 170 17.78 -2.43 -40.62
CA GLN A 170 18.79 -1.70 -41.39
C GLN A 170 20.04 -1.46 -40.52
N LYS A 171 21.12 -0.99 -41.11
CA LYS A 171 22.38 -0.74 -40.41
C LYS A 171 22.88 -1.97 -39.60
N ILE A 172 22.66 -3.16 -40.14
CA ILE A 172 23.13 -4.39 -39.51
C ILE A 172 24.64 -4.37 -39.46
N ALA A 173 25.20 -4.58 -38.25
CA ALA A 173 26.62 -4.62 -38.03
C ALA A 173 27.25 -5.91 -38.60
N LYS A 174 28.44 -5.80 -39.17
CA LYS A 174 29.11 -6.96 -39.80
C LYS A 174 29.60 -8.01 -38.81
N ASP A 175 29.71 -7.69 -37.54
CA ASP A 175 30.27 -8.51 -36.47
C ASP A 175 29.16 -9.15 -35.58
N ILE A 176 27.90 -9.21 -36.02
CA ILE A 176 26.87 -10.01 -35.36
C ILE A 176 27.06 -11.49 -35.68
N HIS A 177 26.80 -12.36 -34.70
CA HIS A 177 26.66 -13.78 -34.85
C HIS A 177 25.18 -14.17 -34.72
N VAL A 178 24.57 -14.61 -35.84
CA VAL A 178 23.14 -14.91 -35.94
C VAL A 178 22.82 -16.24 -35.30
N LEU A 179 21.83 -16.26 -34.41
CA LEU A 179 21.33 -17.47 -33.74
C LEU A 179 20.05 -18.01 -34.39
N THR A 180 19.16 -17.08 -34.79
CA THR A 180 17.95 -17.43 -35.54
C THR A 180 17.72 -16.41 -36.66
N GLU A 181 17.14 -16.89 -37.77
CA GLU A 181 16.75 -16.06 -38.90
C GLU A 181 15.29 -16.30 -39.30
N ARG A 182 14.62 -15.27 -39.77
CA ARG A 182 13.31 -15.40 -40.38
C ARG A 182 13.47 -15.46 -41.91
N VAL A 183 12.98 -16.54 -42.50
CA VAL A 183 13.13 -16.81 -43.93
C VAL A 183 11.79 -16.55 -44.66
N GLU A 184 11.85 -15.69 -45.65
CA GLU A 184 10.70 -15.38 -46.53
C GLU A 184 11.19 -15.46 -48.02
N GLY A 185 11.00 -16.63 -48.65
CA GLY A 185 11.55 -16.90 -49.98
C GLY A 185 13.08 -16.84 -49.92
N ASP A 186 13.69 -15.98 -50.75
CA ASP A 186 15.15 -15.77 -50.79
C ASP A 186 15.64 -14.74 -49.75
N HIS A 187 14.75 -14.13 -48.99
CA HIS A 187 15.12 -13.16 -47.95
C HIS A 187 15.38 -13.85 -46.61
N HIS A 188 16.57 -13.68 -46.09
CA HIS A 188 17.03 -14.16 -44.79
C HIS A 188 17.22 -12.99 -43.83
N GLU A 189 16.30 -12.75 -42.95
CA GLU A 189 16.34 -11.66 -41.94
C GLU A 189 16.92 -12.17 -40.64
N PRO A 190 18.08 -11.65 -40.15
CA PRO A 190 18.58 -11.97 -38.83
C PRO A 190 17.52 -11.59 -37.76
N TYR A 191 17.14 -12.55 -36.93
CA TYR A 191 16.04 -12.37 -36.01
C TYR A 191 16.46 -12.41 -34.53
N THR A 192 17.48 -13.21 -34.22
CA THR A 192 18.17 -13.22 -32.92
C THR A 192 19.67 -13.30 -33.18
N TRP A 193 20.45 -12.45 -32.51
CA TRP A 193 21.90 -12.46 -32.66
C TRP A 193 22.63 -12.07 -31.38
N VAL A 194 23.93 -12.35 -31.37
CA VAL A 194 24.87 -11.92 -30.33
C VAL A 194 26.03 -11.18 -30.94
N LYS A 195 26.68 -10.35 -30.13
CA LYS A 195 27.95 -9.71 -30.46
C LYS A 195 28.70 -9.29 -29.20
N ASN A 196 29.95 -8.87 -29.33
CA ASN A 196 30.72 -8.26 -28.28
C ASN A 196 30.73 -6.73 -28.43
N TYR A 197 30.76 -6.00 -27.34
CA TYR A 197 30.95 -4.56 -27.31
C TYR A 197 31.93 -4.20 -26.17
N GLY A 198 33.21 -3.93 -26.54
CA GLY A 198 34.30 -3.87 -25.57
C GLY A 198 34.50 -5.23 -24.90
N LYS A 199 34.42 -5.27 -23.57
CA LYS A 199 34.45 -6.53 -22.80
C LYS A 199 33.06 -7.12 -22.56
N GLY A 200 31.99 -6.37 -22.85
CA GLY A 200 30.61 -6.78 -22.63
C GLY A 200 30.07 -7.64 -23.76
N LYS A 201 29.03 -8.39 -23.46
CA LYS A 201 28.31 -9.26 -24.37
C LYS A 201 26.89 -8.70 -24.59
N VAL A 202 26.47 -8.69 -25.86
CA VAL A 202 25.17 -8.21 -26.30
C VAL A 202 24.37 -9.38 -26.85
N PHE A 203 23.15 -9.55 -26.38
CA PHE A 203 22.16 -10.51 -26.89
C PHE A 203 20.92 -9.73 -27.32
N TYR A 204 20.61 -9.72 -28.59
CA TYR A 204 19.41 -9.11 -29.15
C TYR A 204 18.45 -10.16 -29.70
N THR A 205 17.14 -9.94 -29.54
CA THR A 205 16.08 -10.69 -30.22
C THR A 205 15.00 -9.77 -30.72
N ALA A 206 14.51 -9.98 -31.96
CA ALA A 206 13.42 -9.22 -32.56
C ALA A 206 12.02 -9.70 -32.12
N TYR A 207 11.92 -10.86 -31.48
CA TYR A 207 10.67 -11.27 -30.84
C TYR A 207 10.29 -10.36 -29.69
N GLY A 208 8.98 -10.19 -29.42
CA GLY A 208 8.53 -9.56 -28.18
C GLY A 208 7.45 -8.49 -28.34
N HIS A 209 6.69 -8.45 -29.44
CA HIS A 209 5.65 -7.43 -29.60
C HIS A 209 4.50 -7.67 -28.62
N ASP A 210 4.02 -8.90 -28.46
CA ASP A 210 2.85 -9.13 -27.63
C ASP A 210 2.96 -10.34 -26.69
N GLN A 211 1.93 -10.51 -25.88
CA GLN A 211 1.85 -11.55 -24.87
C GLN A 211 2.09 -12.98 -25.39
N ARG A 212 1.72 -13.28 -26.66
CA ARG A 212 1.92 -14.64 -27.25
C ARG A 212 3.37 -15.02 -27.33
N SER A 213 4.26 -14.06 -27.61
CA SER A 213 5.71 -14.28 -27.53
C SER A 213 6.18 -14.36 -26.10
N TRP A 214 5.81 -13.40 -25.22
CA TRP A 214 6.27 -13.38 -23.84
C TRP A 214 5.78 -14.52 -22.95
N THR A 215 4.69 -15.22 -23.32
CA THR A 215 4.20 -16.43 -22.63
C THR A 215 4.69 -17.73 -23.29
N ASN A 216 5.44 -17.65 -24.36
CA ASN A 216 6.00 -18.83 -25.02
C ASN A 216 7.19 -19.38 -24.23
N PRO A 217 7.19 -20.67 -23.80
CA PRO A 217 8.24 -21.23 -22.95
C PRO A 217 9.62 -21.28 -23.64
N ASP A 218 9.66 -21.50 -24.96
CA ASP A 218 10.94 -21.52 -25.69
C ASP A 218 11.51 -20.10 -25.85
N PHE A 219 10.66 -19.09 -26.05
CA PHE A 219 11.09 -17.67 -26.00
C PHE A 219 11.65 -17.29 -24.63
N LEU A 220 10.92 -17.60 -23.55
CA LEU A 220 11.40 -17.32 -22.19
C LEU A 220 12.71 -18.07 -21.90
N LYS A 221 12.84 -19.31 -22.34
CA LYS A 221 14.07 -20.09 -22.17
C LYS A 221 15.26 -19.49 -22.93
N MET A 222 15.02 -19.02 -24.17
CA MET A 222 16.04 -18.32 -24.95
C MET A 222 16.46 -17.00 -24.28
N LEU A 223 15.51 -16.24 -23.76
CA LEU A 223 15.75 -14.96 -23.07
C LEU A 223 16.53 -15.17 -21.76
N GLU A 224 16.14 -16.16 -20.95
CA GLU A 224 16.86 -16.57 -19.73
C GLU A 224 18.32 -16.94 -20.03
N ASN A 225 18.51 -17.84 -21.00
CA ASN A 225 19.85 -18.24 -21.43
C ASN A 225 20.65 -17.03 -21.96
N GLY A 226 19.99 -16.08 -22.66
CA GLY A 226 20.57 -14.83 -23.14
C GLY A 226 21.06 -13.95 -22.00
N VAL A 227 20.27 -13.79 -20.93
CA VAL A 227 20.67 -13.08 -19.71
C VAL A 227 21.90 -13.74 -19.09
N VAL A 228 21.86 -15.03 -18.83
CA VAL A 228 22.96 -15.78 -18.19
C VAL A 228 24.23 -15.74 -19.05
N TRP A 229 24.10 -15.81 -20.38
CA TRP A 229 25.27 -15.73 -21.29
C TRP A 229 25.87 -14.33 -21.32
N SER A 230 25.06 -13.28 -21.26
CA SER A 230 25.49 -11.88 -21.40
C SER A 230 26.27 -11.35 -20.20
N VAL A 231 25.93 -11.78 -18.99
CA VAL A 231 26.62 -11.34 -17.77
C VAL A 231 28.06 -11.80 -17.71
N ASN A 232 28.90 -11.11 -16.95
CA ASN A 232 30.32 -11.47 -16.82
C ASN A 232 30.52 -12.81 -16.12
N ASP A 233 31.72 -13.40 -16.29
CA ASP A 233 32.02 -14.73 -15.80
C ASP A 233 32.05 -14.82 -14.28
N ALA A 234 32.38 -13.75 -13.56
CA ALA A 234 32.37 -13.72 -12.10
C ALA A 234 30.93 -13.81 -11.56
N ALA A 235 30.03 -12.94 -12.03
CA ALA A 235 28.62 -12.96 -11.66
C ALA A 235 27.99 -14.33 -11.99
N ARG A 236 28.25 -14.86 -13.17
CA ARG A 236 27.73 -16.20 -13.57
C ARG A 236 28.27 -17.33 -12.68
N LYS A 237 29.56 -17.27 -12.27
CA LYS A 237 30.17 -18.27 -11.39
C LYS A 237 29.52 -18.25 -10.00
N ASP A 238 29.19 -17.05 -9.46
CA ASP A 238 28.57 -16.92 -8.16
C ASP A 238 27.08 -17.30 -8.24
N TRP A 239 26.36 -16.93 -9.28
CA TRP A 239 25.00 -17.38 -9.56
C TRP A 239 24.88 -18.93 -9.65
N ASN A 240 25.88 -19.62 -10.22
CA ASN A 240 25.89 -21.09 -10.28
C ASN A 240 26.00 -21.75 -8.90
N LYS A 241 26.49 -21.04 -7.87
CA LYS A 241 26.57 -21.52 -6.49
C LYS A 241 25.35 -21.19 -5.65
N LEU A 242 24.48 -20.31 -6.15
CA LEU A 242 23.29 -19.89 -5.45
C LEU A 242 22.40 -21.10 -5.14
N PRO A 243 22.02 -21.33 -3.87
CA PRO A 243 20.99 -22.31 -3.55
C PRO A 243 19.67 -21.88 -4.18
N LYS A 244 19.03 -22.77 -4.91
CA LYS A 244 17.73 -22.55 -5.56
C LYS A 244 16.74 -23.53 -4.96
N PRO A 245 15.97 -23.12 -3.93
CA PRO A 245 14.97 -23.99 -3.34
C PRO A 245 13.94 -24.39 -4.40
N GLU A 246 13.70 -25.69 -4.54
CA GLU A 246 12.62 -26.23 -5.35
C GLU A 246 11.51 -26.72 -4.40
N PRO A 247 10.42 -25.95 -4.23
CA PRO A 247 9.32 -26.38 -3.38
C PRO A 247 8.67 -27.66 -3.89
N GLY A 248 8.44 -28.62 -3.00
CA GLY A 248 7.63 -29.79 -3.31
C GLY A 248 6.16 -29.42 -3.46
N TYR A 249 5.45 -30.02 -4.41
CA TYR A 249 4.02 -29.84 -4.61
C TYR A 249 3.27 -31.16 -4.44
N SER A 250 2.09 -31.11 -3.83
CA SER A 250 1.17 -32.24 -3.66
C SER A 250 -0.26 -31.84 -4.02
N ASP A 251 -1.11 -32.86 -4.25
CA ASP A 251 -2.54 -32.61 -4.42
C ASP A 251 -3.18 -32.29 -3.07
N ALA A 252 -3.84 -31.12 -2.98
CA ALA A 252 -4.41 -30.63 -1.72
C ALA A 252 -5.68 -31.38 -1.28
N LYS A 253 -6.29 -32.21 -2.14
CA LYS A 253 -7.57 -32.93 -1.89
C LYS A 253 -8.68 -32.02 -1.38
N LEU A 254 -8.75 -30.80 -1.90
CA LEU A 254 -9.74 -29.80 -1.57
C LEU A 254 -10.69 -29.53 -2.75
N PRO A 255 -11.89 -29.01 -2.53
CA PRO A 255 -12.75 -28.51 -3.59
C PRO A 255 -12.00 -27.50 -4.45
N ASN A 256 -12.15 -27.62 -5.81
CA ASN A 256 -11.54 -26.69 -6.76
C ASN A 256 -12.33 -25.38 -6.82
N TYR A 257 -12.27 -24.60 -5.75
CA TYR A 257 -13.00 -23.33 -5.64
C TYR A 257 -12.49 -22.25 -6.63
N GLU A 258 -11.26 -22.38 -7.11
CA GLU A 258 -10.68 -21.47 -8.11
C GLU A 258 -11.13 -21.81 -9.53
N LYS A 259 -11.82 -22.94 -9.72
CA LYS A 259 -12.30 -23.44 -11.03
C LYS A 259 -11.17 -23.51 -12.08
N ARG A 260 -9.97 -23.88 -11.65
CA ARG A 260 -8.81 -24.07 -12.54
C ARG A 260 -8.94 -25.39 -13.31
N PRO A 261 -8.44 -25.44 -14.56
CA PRO A 261 -8.42 -26.68 -15.35
C PRO A 261 -7.66 -27.81 -14.64
N GLU A 262 -6.55 -27.47 -13.97
CA GLU A 262 -5.75 -28.40 -13.18
C GLU A 262 -6.20 -28.38 -11.72
N GLY A 263 -6.12 -29.52 -11.06
CA GLY A 263 -6.44 -29.67 -9.64
C GLY A 263 -5.58 -28.76 -8.77
N PHE A 264 -6.04 -28.56 -7.54
CA PHE A 264 -5.40 -27.69 -6.56
C PHE A 264 -4.04 -28.29 -6.11
N LYS A 265 -2.95 -27.63 -6.45
CA LYS A 265 -1.59 -28.01 -6.02
C LYS A 265 -1.20 -27.20 -4.78
N LEU A 266 -0.74 -27.88 -3.76
CA LEU A 266 -0.26 -27.32 -2.51
C LEU A 266 1.26 -27.34 -2.49
N GLN A 267 1.89 -26.19 -2.37
CA GLN A 267 3.30 -26.09 -2.05
C GLN A 267 3.55 -26.57 -0.62
N ALA A 268 4.56 -27.39 -0.39
CA ALA A 268 5.00 -27.73 0.95
C ALA A 268 5.58 -26.49 1.65
N PRO A 269 5.33 -26.28 2.97
CA PRO A 269 5.99 -25.23 3.73
C PRO A 269 7.51 -25.34 3.63
N LEU A 270 8.20 -24.21 3.53
CA LEU A 270 9.65 -24.13 3.48
C LEU A 270 10.21 -23.73 4.85
N SER A 271 11.48 -24.08 5.13
CA SER A 271 12.15 -23.50 6.28
C SER A 271 12.30 -21.98 6.11
N ALA A 272 12.51 -21.26 7.21
CA ALA A 272 12.65 -19.80 7.18
C ALA A 272 13.79 -19.34 6.26
N GLU A 273 14.91 -20.07 6.24
CA GLU A 273 16.07 -19.79 5.39
C GLU A 273 15.77 -20.06 3.91
N GLN A 274 15.02 -21.14 3.60
CA GLN A 274 14.62 -21.45 2.22
C GLN A 274 13.65 -20.40 1.68
N SER A 275 12.69 -19.97 2.50
CA SER A 275 11.75 -18.91 2.15
C SER A 275 12.44 -17.55 1.94
N GLN A 276 13.43 -17.23 2.79
CA GLN A 276 14.26 -16.03 2.64
C GLN A 276 14.97 -16.01 1.28
N LEU A 277 15.49 -17.14 0.80
CA LEU A 277 16.11 -17.26 -0.52
C LEU A 277 15.13 -17.03 -1.68
N LEU A 278 13.84 -17.24 -1.47
CA LEU A 278 12.78 -16.98 -2.46
C LEU A 278 12.16 -15.58 -2.33
N SER A 279 12.76 -14.70 -1.55
CA SER A 279 12.29 -13.33 -1.38
C SER A 279 13.09 -12.35 -2.22
N GLN A 280 12.36 -11.55 -3.02
CA GLN A 280 12.88 -10.43 -3.81
C GLN A 280 12.92 -9.17 -2.95
N ILE A 281 14.02 -8.43 -3.01
CA ILE A 281 14.19 -7.08 -2.44
C ILE A 281 14.98 -6.21 -3.42
N PRO A 282 14.99 -4.87 -3.30
CA PRO A 282 15.80 -4.01 -4.14
C PRO A 282 17.31 -4.31 -3.99
N VAL A 283 18.06 -4.15 -5.07
CA VAL A 283 19.47 -4.55 -5.19
C VAL A 283 20.39 -3.93 -4.12
N ASP A 284 20.05 -2.74 -3.62
CA ASP A 284 20.84 -2.00 -2.61
C ASP A 284 20.61 -2.49 -1.18
N PHE A 285 19.72 -3.46 -0.98
CA PHE A 285 19.31 -3.92 0.34
C PHE A 285 19.74 -5.35 0.60
N LYS A 286 19.71 -5.74 1.86
CA LYS A 286 19.83 -7.12 2.31
C LYS A 286 18.63 -7.48 3.17
N LEU A 287 18.21 -8.74 3.08
CA LEU A 287 17.14 -9.31 3.90
C LEU A 287 17.78 -10.10 5.05
N GLU A 288 17.40 -9.79 6.27
CA GLU A 288 17.84 -10.47 7.49
C GLU A 288 16.63 -11.15 8.15
N LEU A 289 16.78 -12.39 8.58
CA LEU A 289 15.79 -13.11 9.38
C LEU A 289 16.05 -12.80 10.85
N PHE A 290 15.11 -12.10 11.52
CA PHE A 290 15.24 -11.72 12.93
C PHE A 290 14.70 -12.79 13.87
N ALA A 291 13.52 -13.38 13.55
CA ALA A 291 12.90 -14.43 14.33
C ALA A 291 12.01 -15.31 13.45
N SER A 292 11.84 -16.58 13.82
CA SER A 292 10.99 -17.53 13.11
C SER A 292 10.38 -18.56 14.06
N GLU A 293 9.58 -19.44 13.53
CA GLU A 293 9.16 -20.68 14.20
C GLU A 293 10.38 -21.52 14.62
N PRO A 294 10.36 -22.23 15.76
CA PRO A 294 9.24 -22.40 16.70
C PRO A 294 9.13 -21.30 17.77
N ASP A 295 10.02 -20.34 17.81
CA ASP A 295 10.08 -19.33 18.87
C ASP A 295 8.94 -18.32 18.80
N ILE A 296 8.45 -18.06 17.59
CA ILE A 296 7.27 -17.23 17.32
C ILE A 296 6.27 -17.96 16.42
N THR A 297 4.97 -17.62 16.54
CA THR A 297 3.90 -18.19 15.72
C THR A 297 2.87 -17.13 15.36
N LYS A 298 2.44 -17.09 14.10
CA LYS A 298 1.34 -16.23 13.62
C LYS A 298 1.42 -14.79 14.12
N PRO A 299 2.55 -14.06 13.90
CA PRO A 299 2.64 -12.66 14.27
C PRO A 299 1.72 -11.81 13.39
N ILE A 300 0.85 -10.98 14.00
CA ILE A 300 -0.11 -10.14 13.27
C ILE A 300 0.15 -8.64 13.47
N ALA A 301 0.76 -8.26 14.58
CA ALA A 301 1.08 -6.88 14.89
C ALA A 301 2.40 -6.77 15.65
N MET A 302 3.12 -5.67 15.45
CA MET A 302 4.37 -5.36 16.12
C MET A 302 4.44 -3.90 16.57
N ALA A 303 5.17 -3.67 17.63
CA ALA A 303 5.56 -2.35 18.12
C ALA A 303 6.88 -2.45 18.90
N TRP A 304 7.51 -1.32 19.19
CA TRP A 304 8.74 -1.30 20.01
C TRP A 304 8.53 -0.42 21.25
N ASP A 305 9.13 -0.85 22.34
CA ASP A 305 9.17 -0.07 23.57
C ASP A 305 10.27 1.03 23.54
N GLU A 306 10.37 1.81 24.60
CA GLU A 306 11.36 2.88 24.76
C GLU A 306 12.81 2.37 24.89
N ARG A 307 13.00 1.06 25.03
CA ARG A 307 14.30 0.39 25.03
C ARG A 307 14.66 -0.15 23.63
N GLY A 308 13.74 -0.02 22.67
CA GLY A 308 13.90 -0.54 21.32
C GLY A 308 13.69 -2.04 21.20
N ARG A 309 13.10 -2.70 22.20
CA ARG A 309 12.75 -4.13 22.15
C ARG A 309 11.50 -4.33 21.33
N LEU A 310 11.49 -5.37 20.51
CA LEU A 310 10.35 -5.72 19.68
C LEU A 310 9.27 -6.44 20.50
N TRP A 311 8.04 -5.97 20.41
CA TRP A 311 6.84 -6.61 20.96
C TRP A 311 5.95 -7.08 19.82
N ILE A 312 5.45 -8.31 19.88
CA ILE A 312 4.58 -8.89 18.88
C ILE A 312 3.28 -9.42 19.47
N VAL A 313 2.25 -9.37 18.66
CA VAL A 313 0.96 -10.01 18.91
C VAL A 313 0.89 -11.29 18.10
N GLU A 314 0.80 -12.43 18.75
CA GLU A 314 0.59 -13.73 18.14
C GLU A 314 -0.90 -14.11 18.14
N THR A 315 -1.43 -14.54 16.97
CA THR A 315 -2.85 -14.89 16.83
C THR A 315 -3.06 -16.25 16.16
N VAL A 316 -2.93 -17.31 16.93
CA VAL A 316 -3.13 -18.71 16.48
C VAL A 316 -4.61 -19.12 16.42
N ASP A 317 -5.48 -18.44 17.16
CA ASP A 317 -6.92 -18.67 17.15
C ASP A 317 -7.63 -18.15 15.88
N TYR A 318 -7.01 -17.17 15.19
CA TYR A 318 -7.54 -16.61 13.94
C TYR A 318 -7.57 -17.65 12.80
N PRO A 319 -8.60 -17.67 11.95
CA PRO A 319 -9.80 -16.81 11.98
C PRO A 319 -11.01 -17.45 12.68
N ASN A 320 -11.05 -18.77 12.87
CA ASN A 320 -12.26 -19.52 13.23
C ASN A 320 -12.40 -19.89 14.70
N THR A 321 -11.32 -19.85 15.48
CA THR A 321 -11.36 -20.28 16.89
C THR A 321 -11.85 -19.11 17.76
N VAL A 322 -13.11 -18.71 17.57
CA VAL A 322 -13.75 -17.66 18.37
C VAL A 322 -14.23 -18.29 19.68
N ARG A 323 -13.72 -17.79 20.81
CA ARG A 323 -14.04 -18.29 22.16
C ARG A 323 -15.29 -17.61 22.72
N ASP A 324 -16.16 -18.37 23.32
CA ASP A 324 -17.37 -17.84 23.97
C ASP A 324 -17.03 -17.19 25.33
N VAL A 325 -15.99 -17.69 25.99
CA VAL A 325 -15.47 -17.17 27.26
C VAL A 325 -14.13 -16.46 27.00
N LYS A 326 -14.06 -15.17 27.30
CA LYS A 326 -12.79 -14.40 27.18
C LYS A 326 -11.78 -14.85 28.24
N GLY A 327 -10.53 -14.96 27.87
CA GLY A 327 -9.45 -15.47 28.70
C GLY A 327 -9.16 -16.96 28.50
N GLU A 328 -9.86 -17.64 27.60
CA GLU A 328 -9.59 -19.03 27.23
C GLU A 328 -8.83 -19.19 25.91
N GLY A 329 -8.44 -18.07 25.24
CA GLY A 329 -7.73 -18.07 23.99
C GLY A 329 -6.28 -18.57 24.11
N GLN A 330 -5.69 -18.91 22.96
CA GLN A 330 -4.30 -19.39 22.89
C GLN A 330 -3.32 -18.29 22.44
N ASP A 331 -3.85 -17.12 22.13
CA ASP A 331 -3.09 -15.99 21.62
C ASP A 331 -2.35 -15.27 22.74
N ARG A 332 -1.24 -14.63 22.42
CA ARG A 332 -0.34 -14.03 23.43
C ARG A 332 0.41 -12.83 22.89
N ILE A 333 1.01 -12.09 23.82
CA ILE A 333 1.91 -10.95 23.56
C ILE A 333 3.31 -11.39 23.98
N LYS A 334 4.27 -11.26 23.05
CA LYS A 334 5.68 -11.60 23.31
C LYS A 334 6.61 -10.41 23.15
N ILE A 335 7.68 -10.41 23.93
CA ILE A 335 8.84 -9.55 23.77
C ILE A 335 9.94 -10.39 23.12
N CYS A 336 10.51 -9.89 22.01
CA CYS A 336 11.61 -10.54 21.29
C CYS A 336 12.85 -9.66 21.40
N GLU A 337 13.95 -10.21 21.92
CA GLU A 337 15.19 -9.48 22.19
C GLU A 337 16.37 -10.16 21.49
N ASP A 338 17.22 -9.37 20.86
CA ASP A 338 18.57 -9.74 20.43
C ASP A 338 19.53 -9.28 21.53
N THR A 339 19.92 -10.20 22.43
CA THR A 339 20.74 -9.86 23.61
C THR A 339 22.22 -9.94 23.33
N ASN A 340 22.62 -10.64 22.26
CA ASN A 340 24.00 -10.85 21.88
C ASN A 340 24.49 -9.88 20.77
N GLY A 341 23.55 -9.19 20.08
CA GLY A 341 23.82 -8.18 19.04
C GLY A 341 24.18 -8.76 17.67
N ASP A 342 23.75 -10.00 17.37
CA ASP A 342 24.03 -10.67 16.08
C ASP A 342 22.95 -10.41 15.01
N GLY A 343 21.89 -9.65 15.38
CA GLY A 343 20.79 -9.30 14.48
C GLY A 343 19.63 -10.28 14.49
N LYS A 344 19.66 -11.32 15.36
CA LYS A 344 18.60 -12.29 15.56
C LYS A 344 18.10 -12.26 17.00
N ALA A 345 16.83 -12.49 17.21
CA ALA A 345 16.28 -12.64 18.55
C ALA A 345 16.76 -13.96 19.17
N ASP A 346 17.26 -13.88 20.41
CA ASP A 346 17.74 -15.02 21.20
C ASP A 346 17.01 -15.14 22.54
N LYS A 347 16.15 -14.18 22.89
CA LYS A 347 15.32 -14.22 24.10
C LYS A 347 13.85 -13.85 23.77
N PHE A 348 12.94 -14.71 24.21
CA PHE A 348 11.51 -14.56 23.98
C PHE A 348 10.76 -14.63 25.32
N THR A 349 10.11 -13.52 25.70
CA THR A 349 9.35 -13.42 26.93
C THR A 349 7.86 -13.33 26.64
N VAL A 350 7.04 -14.19 27.21
CA VAL A 350 5.58 -14.07 27.16
C VAL A 350 5.18 -13.00 28.19
N PHE A 351 4.80 -11.82 27.70
CA PHE A 351 4.35 -10.70 28.53
C PHE A 351 2.93 -10.92 29.06
N ALA A 352 2.05 -11.43 28.22
CA ALA A 352 0.67 -11.79 28.60
C ALA A 352 0.11 -12.84 27.64
N ASP A 353 -0.78 -13.70 28.14
CA ASP A 353 -1.40 -14.79 27.41
C ASP A 353 -2.94 -14.79 27.51
N LYS A 354 -3.57 -15.86 27.03
CA LYS A 354 -5.02 -16.09 27.08
C LYS A 354 -5.84 -15.01 26.36
N PHE A 355 -5.31 -14.45 25.26
CA PHE A 355 -6.06 -13.62 24.34
C PHE A 355 -6.81 -14.48 23.31
N ASN A 356 -7.80 -13.88 22.66
CA ASN A 356 -8.53 -14.50 21.57
C ASN A 356 -8.68 -13.49 20.42
N ILE A 357 -7.91 -13.71 19.38
CA ILE A 357 -7.87 -12.90 18.16
C ILE A 357 -7.56 -11.42 18.48
N PRO A 358 -6.45 -11.11 19.16
CA PRO A 358 -5.94 -9.75 19.25
C PRO A 358 -5.42 -9.30 17.87
N THR A 359 -5.57 -8.01 17.54
CA THR A 359 -5.32 -7.50 16.19
C THR A 359 -4.31 -6.37 16.14
N SER A 360 -3.98 -5.76 17.28
CA SER A 360 -3.03 -4.63 17.30
C SER A 360 -2.52 -4.34 18.71
N ILE A 361 -1.39 -3.63 18.77
CA ILE A 361 -0.69 -3.21 20.00
C ILE A 361 -0.16 -1.79 19.84
N THR A 362 -0.24 -0.98 20.92
CA THR A 362 0.43 0.33 21.00
C THR A 362 0.80 0.66 22.45
N PHE A 363 1.86 1.46 22.65
CA PHE A 363 2.31 1.89 23.96
C PHE A 363 1.61 3.18 24.42
N ALA A 364 1.11 3.19 25.65
CA ALA A 364 0.57 4.37 26.31
C ALA A 364 0.52 4.18 27.82
N ASN A 365 0.55 5.27 28.60
CA ASN A 365 0.39 5.31 30.06
C ASN A 365 1.38 4.40 30.84
N GLY A 366 2.57 4.18 30.28
CA GLY A 366 3.57 3.30 30.85
C GLY A 366 3.21 1.81 30.80
N GLY A 367 2.38 1.41 29.86
CA GLY A 367 1.96 0.05 29.54
C GLY A 367 1.63 -0.07 28.07
N VAL A 368 0.80 -1.06 27.70
CA VAL A 368 0.38 -1.31 26.33
C VAL A 368 -1.14 -1.42 26.21
N ILE A 369 -1.69 -0.97 25.10
CA ILE A 369 -3.10 -1.14 24.73
C ILE A 369 -3.18 -2.17 23.62
N ILE A 370 -3.98 -3.21 23.84
CA ILE A 370 -4.23 -4.30 22.90
C ILE A 370 -5.64 -4.17 22.34
N ALA A 371 -5.78 -4.20 21.02
CA ALA A 371 -7.08 -4.35 20.38
C ALA A 371 -7.47 -5.82 20.34
N GLN A 372 -8.56 -6.18 21.02
CA GLN A 372 -9.19 -7.50 21.00
C GLN A 372 -10.71 -7.33 21.08
N ALA A 373 -11.40 -7.34 19.93
CA ALA A 373 -12.86 -7.18 19.95
C ALA A 373 -13.55 -8.17 20.92
N PRO A 374 -14.56 -7.73 21.69
CA PRO A 374 -15.19 -6.43 21.68
C PRO A 374 -14.49 -5.34 22.50
N ASP A 375 -13.32 -5.62 23.09
CA ASP A 375 -12.67 -4.78 24.07
C ASP A 375 -11.31 -4.27 23.57
N PHE A 376 -10.93 -3.06 23.97
CA PHE A 376 -9.53 -2.69 24.12
C PHE A 376 -9.09 -2.98 25.53
N ILE A 377 -7.90 -3.56 25.65
CA ILE A 377 -7.37 -4.03 26.95
C ILE A 377 -6.08 -3.28 27.23
N PHE A 378 -6.00 -2.65 28.39
CA PHE A 378 -4.77 -2.05 28.91
C PHE A 378 -4.03 -3.07 29.78
N LEU A 379 -2.72 -3.20 29.53
CA LEU A 379 -1.83 -4.09 30.26
C LEU A 379 -0.63 -3.28 30.77
N LYS A 380 -0.15 -3.62 31.96
CA LYS A 380 1.03 -2.98 32.53
C LYS A 380 1.79 -3.94 33.43
N ASP A 381 3.10 -3.91 33.29
CA ASP A 381 4.10 -4.44 34.23
C ASP A 381 4.38 -3.37 35.28
N THR A 382 4.24 -3.68 36.55
CA THR A 382 4.42 -2.75 37.68
C THR A 382 5.67 -3.02 38.49
N ASP A 383 6.24 -4.23 38.43
CA ASP A 383 7.41 -4.65 39.22
C ASP A 383 8.66 -4.86 38.36
N GLY A 384 8.55 -4.86 37.02
CA GLY A 384 9.68 -4.90 36.09
C GLY A 384 10.12 -6.32 35.72
N ASP A 385 9.27 -7.33 35.89
CA ASP A 385 9.57 -8.72 35.52
C ASP A 385 9.25 -9.08 34.06
N ASP A 386 8.86 -8.08 33.25
CA ASP A 386 8.42 -8.21 31.85
C ASP A 386 7.14 -9.07 31.70
N LYS A 387 6.25 -9.05 32.71
CA LYS A 387 4.89 -9.65 32.67
C LYS A 387 3.84 -8.66 33.10
N ALA A 388 2.61 -8.86 32.62
CA ALA A 388 1.50 -7.99 32.93
C ALA A 388 0.87 -8.29 34.28
N ASP A 389 0.98 -7.36 35.25
CA ASP A 389 0.28 -7.39 36.53
C ASP A 389 -1.11 -6.78 36.45
N ILE A 390 -1.27 -5.77 35.60
CA ILE A 390 -2.53 -5.10 35.36
C ILE A 390 -3.12 -5.55 34.01
N ARG A 391 -4.42 -5.92 34.04
CA ARG A 391 -5.18 -6.24 32.84
C ARG A 391 -6.59 -5.68 32.98
N GLU A 392 -6.84 -4.55 32.31
CA GLU A 392 -8.08 -3.78 32.44
C GLU A 392 -8.75 -3.52 31.09
N LYS A 393 -10.07 -3.54 31.03
CA LYS A 393 -10.82 -3.10 29.85
C LYS A 393 -10.82 -1.59 29.78
N LEU A 394 -10.34 -1.05 28.66
CA LEU A 394 -10.26 0.38 28.41
C LEU A 394 -11.49 0.91 27.67
N ILE A 395 -11.90 0.22 26.60
CA ILE A 395 -13.03 0.59 25.75
C ILE A 395 -13.74 -0.69 25.33
N THR A 396 -15.09 -0.71 25.38
CA THR A 396 -15.92 -1.85 24.95
C THR A 396 -16.94 -1.40 23.92
N GLY A 397 -17.22 -2.22 22.90
CA GLY A 397 -18.25 -1.96 21.88
C GLY A 397 -17.81 -2.23 20.45
N TRP A 398 -16.63 -2.79 20.25
CA TRP A 398 -16.15 -3.21 18.94
C TRP A 398 -16.92 -4.45 18.46
N GLY A 399 -17.33 -4.42 17.18
CA GLY A 399 -18.05 -5.54 16.57
C GLY A 399 -17.17 -6.79 16.46
N THR A 400 -17.83 -7.98 16.62
CA THR A 400 -17.16 -9.29 16.59
C THR A 400 -17.65 -10.20 15.47
N PHE A 401 -18.48 -9.67 14.57
CA PHE A 401 -19.12 -10.43 13.50
C PHE A 401 -18.10 -11.08 12.58
N ASP A 402 -17.11 -10.29 12.13
CA ASP A 402 -16.09 -10.72 11.20
C ASP A 402 -14.72 -10.52 11.83
N THR A 403 -13.95 -11.60 11.98
CA THR A 403 -12.69 -11.60 12.72
C THR A 403 -11.58 -10.82 12.03
N HIS A 404 -11.68 -10.53 10.71
CA HIS A 404 -10.72 -9.71 10.00
C HIS A 404 -11.17 -8.25 9.77
N ALA A 405 -12.37 -7.91 10.21
CA ALA A 405 -12.96 -6.59 10.00
C ALA A 405 -13.16 -5.81 11.32
N GLY A 406 -12.50 -6.24 12.37
CA GLY A 406 -12.47 -5.56 13.67
C GLY A 406 -11.53 -4.35 13.71
N PRO A 407 -11.31 -3.77 14.90
CA PRO A 407 -10.37 -2.67 15.11
C PRO A 407 -8.92 -3.16 14.92
N SER A 408 -8.07 -2.31 14.30
CA SER A 408 -6.68 -2.65 13.98
C SER A 408 -5.77 -1.43 13.91
N SER A 409 -4.48 -1.65 13.66
CA SER A 409 -3.49 -0.63 13.33
C SER A 409 -3.38 0.51 14.35
N LEU A 410 -3.43 0.19 15.66
CA LEU A 410 -3.28 1.18 16.71
C LEU A 410 -1.90 1.84 16.66
N LYS A 411 -1.87 3.19 16.64
CA LYS A 411 -0.64 4.01 16.64
C LYS A 411 -0.79 5.22 17.54
N TYR A 412 0.27 5.55 18.28
CA TYR A 412 0.35 6.81 19.00
C TYR A 412 0.64 7.94 18.00
N GLY A 413 -0.31 8.87 17.84
CA GLY A 413 -0.20 9.99 16.91
C GLY A 413 0.57 11.18 17.48
N MET A 414 1.00 12.09 16.60
CA MET A 414 1.64 13.35 17.01
C MET A 414 0.72 14.23 17.87
N ASP A 415 -0.61 14.11 17.71
CA ASP A 415 -1.61 14.82 18.49
C ASP A 415 -1.84 14.24 19.90
N ASN A 416 -0.95 13.37 20.36
CA ASN A 416 -1.00 12.70 21.67
C ASN A 416 -2.24 11.83 21.88
N LYS A 417 -2.90 11.41 20.79
CA LYS A 417 -4.02 10.45 20.79
C LYS A 417 -3.56 9.11 20.21
N ILE A 418 -4.32 8.07 20.52
CA ILE A 418 -4.19 6.79 19.85
C ILE A 418 -5.10 6.80 18.63
N TRP A 419 -4.54 6.55 17.46
CA TRP A 419 -5.25 6.39 16.20
C TRP A 419 -5.42 4.91 15.88
N GLY A 420 -6.49 4.58 15.17
CA GLY A 420 -6.73 3.23 14.69
C GLY A 420 -7.69 3.19 13.52
N THR A 421 -7.78 2.02 12.91
CA THR A 421 -8.71 1.70 11.83
C THR A 421 -9.69 0.62 12.29
N VAL A 422 -10.87 0.59 11.67
CA VAL A 422 -11.86 -0.47 11.86
C VAL A 422 -12.49 -0.83 10.52
N GLY A 423 -12.70 -2.11 10.31
CA GLY A 423 -13.40 -2.63 9.14
C GLY A 423 -14.92 -2.74 9.34
N TYR A 424 -15.54 -3.66 8.63
CA TYR A 424 -17.01 -3.82 8.60
C TYR A 424 -17.66 -4.06 9.95
N SER A 425 -16.93 -4.67 10.89
CA SER A 425 -17.46 -4.96 12.22
C SER A 425 -17.83 -3.69 13.02
N GLY A 426 -17.19 -2.56 12.72
CA GLY A 426 -17.53 -1.26 13.26
C GLY A 426 -17.44 -1.14 14.78
N PHE A 427 -18.05 -0.06 15.30
CA PHE A 427 -18.15 0.22 16.73
C PHE A 427 -19.58 0.63 17.11
N ASN A 428 -20.09 0.10 18.21
CA ASN A 428 -21.34 0.51 18.84
C ASN A 428 -21.21 0.36 20.36
N GLY A 429 -20.86 1.44 21.04
CA GLY A 429 -20.56 1.40 22.46
C GLY A 429 -20.59 2.77 23.12
N LYS A 430 -20.46 2.78 24.45
CA LYS A 430 -20.38 3.98 25.26
C LYS A 430 -18.92 4.29 25.60
N VAL A 431 -18.48 5.51 25.31
CA VAL A 431 -17.15 6.01 25.68
C VAL A 431 -17.37 7.18 26.64
N ALA A 432 -16.98 7.02 27.90
CA ALA A 432 -17.45 7.87 29.00
C ALA A 432 -18.99 7.99 28.96
N GLU A 433 -19.50 9.21 28.80
CA GLU A 433 -20.96 9.46 28.77
C GLU A 433 -21.53 9.48 27.34
N GLN A 434 -20.70 9.38 26.30
CA GLN A 434 -21.12 9.51 24.91
C GLN A 434 -21.39 8.14 24.28
N GLN A 435 -22.61 7.94 23.74
CA GLN A 435 -22.93 6.81 22.88
C GLN A 435 -22.40 7.09 21.47
N LEU A 436 -21.56 6.19 20.97
CA LEU A 436 -20.98 6.26 19.63
C LEU A 436 -21.38 5.04 18.80
N LYS A 437 -21.68 5.26 17.52
CA LYS A 437 -21.92 4.21 16.53
C LYS A 437 -21.30 4.64 15.21
N PHE A 438 -20.43 3.82 14.64
CA PHE A 438 -19.84 4.04 13.31
C PHE A 438 -19.40 2.72 12.66
N GLY A 439 -19.31 2.73 11.31
CA GLY A 439 -18.83 1.60 10.51
C GLY A 439 -17.33 1.67 10.23
N GLN A 440 -16.94 1.18 9.06
CA GLN A 440 -15.52 1.14 8.65
C GLN A 440 -14.91 2.53 8.48
N GLY A 441 -13.64 2.65 8.85
CA GLY A 441 -12.90 3.91 8.71
C GLY A 441 -11.83 4.12 9.76
N VAL A 442 -11.57 5.39 10.03
CA VAL A 442 -10.51 5.87 10.91
C VAL A 442 -11.09 6.57 12.12
N TYR A 443 -10.54 6.27 13.28
CA TYR A 443 -10.89 6.89 14.55
C TYR A 443 -9.64 7.26 15.34
N SER A 444 -9.81 8.12 16.33
CA SER A 444 -8.81 8.39 17.37
C SER A 444 -9.46 8.42 18.75
N PHE A 445 -8.68 8.12 19.78
CA PHE A 445 -9.13 8.19 21.17
C PHE A 445 -8.00 8.65 22.09
N SER A 446 -8.38 9.21 23.25
CA SER A 446 -7.39 9.59 24.28
C SER A 446 -6.75 8.35 24.89
N PRO A 447 -5.44 8.39 25.27
CA PRO A 447 -4.79 7.24 25.92
C PRO A 447 -5.51 6.75 27.18
N SER A 448 -6.33 7.60 27.82
CA SER A 448 -7.17 7.22 28.97
C SER A 448 -8.46 6.48 28.59
N GLY A 449 -8.78 6.32 27.32
CA GLY A 449 -10.02 5.70 26.84
C GLY A 449 -11.29 6.52 27.10
N LYS A 450 -11.17 7.79 27.54
CA LYS A 450 -12.34 8.60 27.95
C LYS A 450 -12.92 9.49 26.84
N GLN A 451 -12.23 9.60 25.72
CA GLN A 451 -12.65 10.37 24.55
C GLN A 451 -12.37 9.58 23.31
N MET A 452 -13.31 9.56 22.36
CA MET A 452 -13.14 8.92 21.05
C MET A 452 -13.84 9.75 19.98
N GLU A 453 -13.25 9.82 18.79
CA GLU A 453 -13.79 10.55 17.66
C GLU A 453 -13.64 9.73 16.38
N PHE A 454 -14.72 9.64 15.58
CA PHE A 454 -14.67 9.05 14.25
C PHE A 454 -14.28 10.10 13.22
N LEU A 455 -13.21 9.88 12.49
CA LEU A 455 -12.55 10.90 11.67
C LEU A 455 -12.84 10.79 10.19
N GLY A 456 -13.12 9.58 9.69
CA GLY A 456 -13.39 9.41 8.27
C GLY A 456 -13.85 8.00 7.92
N GLY A 457 -14.82 7.89 7.02
CA GLY A 457 -15.29 6.62 6.47
C GLY A 457 -14.55 6.26 5.20
N THR A 458 -14.29 4.99 5.00
CA THR A 458 -13.61 4.42 3.84
C THR A 458 -14.58 3.67 2.93
N SER A 459 -14.11 3.31 1.73
CA SER A 459 -14.91 2.59 0.71
C SER A 459 -15.01 1.09 0.95
N ASN A 460 -14.12 0.51 1.76
CA ASN A 460 -14.05 -0.93 1.98
C ASN A 460 -13.45 -1.24 3.36
N ASN A 461 -13.27 -2.54 3.67
CA ASN A 461 -12.67 -3.02 4.92
C ASN A 461 -11.32 -2.33 5.20
N THR A 462 -11.26 -1.51 6.23
CA THR A 462 -10.10 -0.67 6.53
C THR A 462 -9.09 -1.44 7.36
N TRP A 463 -7.86 -1.50 6.88
CA TRP A 463 -6.77 -2.17 7.57
C TRP A 463 -5.42 -1.52 7.23
N GLY A 464 -5.06 -0.49 7.89
CA GLY A 464 -3.77 0.17 7.74
C GLY A 464 -3.87 1.68 7.87
N ILE A 465 -2.96 2.25 8.67
CA ILE A 465 -2.79 3.68 8.88
C ILE A 465 -1.31 4.03 8.97
N GLY A 466 -0.92 5.13 8.35
CA GLY A 466 0.42 5.68 8.41
C GLY A 466 0.42 7.21 8.48
N PHE A 467 1.51 7.75 8.96
CA PHE A 467 1.69 9.20 9.12
C PHE A 467 2.93 9.67 8.37
N SER A 468 2.83 10.85 7.73
CA SER A 468 4.00 11.60 7.30
C SER A 468 4.67 12.32 8.48
N GLU A 469 5.91 12.77 8.31
CA GLU A 469 6.58 13.60 9.30
C GLU A 469 5.93 15.00 9.47
N ASN A 470 5.05 15.39 8.54
CA ASN A 470 4.22 16.60 8.62
C ASN A 470 2.81 16.33 9.20
N ASN A 471 2.59 15.13 9.77
CA ASN A 471 1.31 14.70 10.32
C ASN A 471 0.17 14.62 9.28
N ASP A 472 0.45 14.18 8.07
CA ASP A 472 -0.56 13.76 7.11
C ASP A 472 -0.93 12.30 7.36
N VAL A 473 -2.20 11.94 7.15
CA VAL A 473 -2.73 10.63 7.48
C VAL A 473 -3.09 9.86 6.22
N PHE A 474 -2.48 8.69 6.06
CA PHE A 474 -2.73 7.78 4.95
C PHE A 474 -3.30 6.46 5.45
N ILE A 475 -4.08 5.81 4.58
CA ILE A 475 -4.92 4.66 4.96
C ILE A 475 -4.90 3.65 3.83
N SER A 476 -5.08 2.36 4.17
CA SER A 476 -5.37 1.31 3.19
C SER A 476 -6.66 0.57 3.51
N THR A 477 -7.27 0.00 2.47
CA THR A 477 -8.45 -0.88 2.58
C THR A 477 -8.25 -2.15 1.76
N ALA A 478 -8.92 -3.22 2.14
CA ALA A 478 -8.99 -4.40 1.29
C ALA A 478 -9.68 -4.11 -0.05
N ASN A 479 -9.38 -4.90 -1.06
CA ASN A 479 -10.02 -5.04 -2.37
C ASN A 479 -9.91 -3.87 -3.36
N ASN A 480 -9.93 -2.62 -2.95
CA ASN A 480 -10.07 -1.52 -3.94
C ASN A 480 -9.24 -0.26 -3.68
N THR A 481 -8.58 -0.16 -2.54
CA THR A 481 -7.82 1.06 -2.21
C THR A 481 -6.60 0.71 -1.36
N HIS A 482 -5.44 0.65 -1.97
CA HIS A 482 -4.20 0.42 -1.24
C HIS A 482 -3.57 1.72 -0.72
N SER A 483 -3.96 2.86 -1.25
CA SER A 483 -3.56 4.18 -0.76
C SER A 483 -4.72 5.16 -0.78
N ALA A 484 -5.04 5.70 0.39
CA ALA A 484 -6.03 6.75 0.57
C ALA A 484 -5.49 7.85 1.51
N PHE A 485 -5.97 9.06 1.35
CA PHE A 485 -5.60 10.23 2.15
C PHE A 485 -6.80 10.75 2.95
N LEU A 486 -6.60 10.98 4.25
CA LEU A 486 -7.57 11.68 5.10
C LEU A 486 -7.40 13.20 4.92
N GLY A 487 -8.19 13.80 4.02
CA GLY A 487 -8.07 15.21 3.69
C GLY A 487 -8.71 16.13 4.74
N ILE A 488 -10.04 16.03 4.91
CA ILE A 488 -10.78 16.81 5.93
C ILE A 488 -11.48 15.85 6.87
N PRO A 489 -11.10 15.80 8.17
CA PRO A 489 -11.78 14.96 9.15
C PRO A 489 -13.28 15.22 9.24
N TYR A 490 -14.06 14.16 9.42
CA TYR A 490 -15.53 14.20 9.42
C TYR A 490 -16.17 15.24 10.34
N PRO A 491 -15.65 15.51 11.54
CA PRO A 491 -16.23 16.55 12.41
C PRO A 491 -16.32 17.95 11.76
N TYR A 492 -15.43 18.25 10.80
CA TYR A 492 -15.53 19.49 10.01
C TYR A 492 -16.62 19.37 8.92
N LEU A 493 -16.65 18.27 8.19
CA LEU A 493 -17.62 18.04 7.10
C LEU A 493 -19.06 18.00 7.63
N LYS A 494 -19.27 17.44 8.81
CA LYS A 494 -20.56 17.39 9.50
C LYS A 494 -21.18 18.78 9.67
N GLN A 495 -20.36 19.82 9.89
CA GLN A 495 -20.83 21.21 10.06
C GLN A 495 -21.54 21.75 8.82
N ILE A 496 -21.21 21.25 7.64
CA ILE A 496 -21.82 21.64 6.36
C ILE A 496 -22.74 20.56 5.77
N GLY A 497 -23.08 19.53 6.56
CA GLY A 497 -23.99 18.44 6.16
C GLY A 497 -23.41 17.48 5.11
N LYS A 498 -22.10 17.42 4.96
CA LYS A 498 -21.44 16.49 4.05
C LYS A 498 -21.32 15.10 4.68
N PRO A 499 -21.40 14.00 3.87
CA PRO A 499 -21.29 12.63 4.38
C PRO A 499 -19.86 12.29 4.77
N VAL A 500 -19.71 11.33 5.68
CA VAL A 500 -18.43 10.85 6.20
C VAL A 500 -17.51 10.29 5.12
N SER A 501 -18.06 9.71 4.07
CA SER A 501 -17.29 9.16 2.94
C SER A 501 -16.50 10.20 2.14
N GLN A 502 -16.78 11.51 2.34
CA GLN A 502 -16.02 12.59 1.71
C GLN A 502 -14.79 13.02 2.51
N SER A 503 -14.54 12.44 3.68
CA SER A 503 -13.35 12.73 4.50
C SER A 503 -12.09 12.12 3.91
N VAL A 504 -12.22 10.99 3.22
CA VAL A 504 -11.12 10.18 2.70
C VAL A 504 -11.17 10.17 1.17
N GLU A 505 -10.00 10.26 0.55
CA GLU A 505 -9.85 10.18 -0.90
C GLU A 505 -8.94 9.03 -1.28
N LYS A 506 -9.39 8.18 -2.21
CA LYS A 506 -8.53 7.21 -2.90
C LYS A 506 -7.51 7.98 -3.73
N ILE A 507 -6.21 7.74 -3.51
CA ILE A 507 -5.11 8.45 -4.18
C ILE A 507 -4.26 7.53 -5.06
N ASP A 508 -4.42 6.21 -4.96
CA ASP A 508 -3.79 5.23 -5.83
C ASP A 508 -4.35 5.34 -7.25
N GLY A 509 -3.44 5.46 -8.21
CA GLY A 509 -3.76 5.59 -9.64
C GLY A 509 -3.77 4.26 -10.41
N HIS A 510 -3.49 3.14 -9.74
CA HIS A 510 -3.38 1.80 -10.31
C HIS A 510 -3.95 0.74 -9.35
N TYR A 511 -4.04 -0.49 -9.83
CA TYR A 511 -4.47 -1.64 -9.04
C TYR A 511 -3.45 -2.80 -9.11
N ALA A 512 -2.28 -2.55 -9.70
CA ALA A 512 -1.26 -3.56 -9.89
C ALA A 512 -0.39 -3.74 -8.63
N MET A 513 -0.11 -5.02 -8.31
CA MET A 513 0.89 -5.47 -7.35
C MET A 513 1.73 -6.51 -8.08
N HIS A 514 3.05 -6.30 -8.18
CA HIS A 514 3.89 -7.06 -9.11
C HIS A 514 4.40 -8.34 -8.48
N VAL A 515 3.66 -9.41 -8.66
CA VAL A 515 3.94 -10.72 -8.06
C VAL A 515 5.09 -11.45 -8.74
N VAL A 516 5.85 -12.23 -7.98
CA VAL A 516 6.94 -13.10 -8.47
C VAL A 516 6.57 -14.59 -8.44
N THR A 517 5.29 -14.90 -8.24
CA THR A 517 4.71 -16.25 -8.35
C THR A 517 3.44 -16.24 -9.20
N LYS A 518 3.18 -17.31 -9.94
CA LYS A 518 1.97 -17.45 -10.77
C LYS A 518 0.73 -17.90 -9.97
N ASN A 519 0.91 -18.36 -8.75
CA ASN A 519 -0.14 -19.01 -7.96
C ASN A 519 -0.80 -18.03 -6.99
N LEU A 520 -1.58 -17.10 -7.52
CA LEU A 520 -2.50 -16.29 -6.71
C LEU A 520 -3.74 -17.11 -6.38
N ARG A 521 -4.13 -17.13 -5.07
CA ARG A 521 -5.27 -17.89 -4.58
C ARG A 521 -6.27 -16.96 -3.92
N GLN A 522 -7.42 -16.81 -4.58
CA GLN A 522 -8.44 -15.86 -4.19
C GLN A 522 -9.83 -16.49 -4.23
N VAL A 523 -10.72 -16.00 -3.38
CA VAL A 523 -12.11 -16.47 -3.26
C VAL A 523 -13.09 -15.52 -3.97
N ASP A 524 -12.94 -14.22 -3.79
CA ASP A 524 -13.89 -13.20 -4.22
C ASP A 524 -13.38 -12.31 -5.37
N VAL A 525 -12.11 -11.99 -5.39
CA VAL A 525 -11.50 -11.16 -6.45
C VAL A 525 -10.59 -12.04 -7.32
N HIS A 526 -11.08 -12.45 -8.46
CA HIS A 526 -10.31 -13.26 -9.41
C HIS A 526 -9.36 -12.37 -10.23
N ASN A 527 -8.10 -12.79 -10.36
CA ASN A 527 -7.03 -12.08 -11.08
C ASN A 527 -6.74 -10.67 -10.54
N GLY A 528 -6.98 -10.43 -9.26
CA GLY A 528 -6.71 -9.18 -8.58
C GLY A 528 -6.20 -9.41 -7.17
N PHE A 529 -6.10 -8.37 -6.37
CA PHE A 529 -5.57 -8.40 -5.00
C PHE A 529 -6.69 -8.09 -4.01
N THR A 530 -6.64 -8.71 -2.82
CA THR A 530 -7.75 -8.66 -1.87
C THR A 530 -7.40 -8.07 -0.53
N ALA A 531 -6.13 -7.94 -0.22
CA ALA A 531 -5.71 -7.34 1.03
C ALA A 531 -4.75 -6.18 0.75
N ALA A 532 -4.93 -5.07 1.47
CA ALA A 532 -3.95 -4.01 1.58
C ALA A 532 -3.84 -3.71 3.07
N ALA A 533 -2.77 -4.19 3.70
CA ALA A 533 -2.55 -4.09 5.13
C ALA A 533 -1.34 -3.20 5.42
N GLY A 534 -1.55 -2.18 6.27
CA GLY A 534 -0.54 -1.17 6.53
C GLY A 534 -0.49 -0.09 5.46
N HIS A 535 0.10 1.03 5.79
CA HIS A 535 0.45 2.13 4.89
C HIS A 535 1.49 3.00 5.59
N ASN A 536 2.71 2.47 5.76
CA ASN A 536 3.73 3.11 6.58
C ASN A 536 4.79 3.79 5.73
N LEU A 537 4.94 5.11 5.90
CA LEU A 537 5.96 5.87 5.20
C LEU A 537 7.34 5.62 5.82
N TYR A 538 8.37 5.69 4.98
CA TYR A 538 9.74 5.66 5.46
C TYR A 538 10.11 7.01 6.13
N THR A 539 10.18 7.03 7.44
CA THR A 539 10.34 8.23 8.28
C THR A 539 11.64 8.24 9.10
N ALA A 540 12.69 7.63 8.55
CA ALA A 540 14.05 7.68 9.04
C ALA A 540 15.01 8.20 7.94
N ARG A 541 16.34 8.21 8.21
CA ARG A 541 17.35 8.73 7.26
C ARG A 541 18.43 7.68 6.89
N ASN A 542 18.22 6.39 7.24
CA ASN A 542 19.16 5.30 6.94
C ASN A 542 19.08 4.82 5.48
N PHE A 543 17.92 4.96 4.83
CA PHE A 543 17.72 4.61 3.43
C PHE A 543 18.08 5.77 2.50
N PRO A 544 18.23 5.54 1.19
CA PRO A 544 18.42 6.60 0.21
C PRO A 544 17.32 7.66 0.28
N LYS A 545 17.67 8.90 -0.02
CA LYS A 545 16.77 10.07 0.08
C LYS A 545 15.43 9.89 -0.67
N LYS A 546 15.40 9.10 -1.76
CA LYS A 546 14.18 8.83 -2.51
C LYS A 546 13.05 8.18 -1.67
N TYR A 547 13.41 7.52 -0.55
CA TYR A 547 12.47 6.90 0.39
C TYR A 547 11.90 7.88 1.42
N TRP A 548 12.67 8.93 1.80
CA TRP A 548 12.37 9.76 2.96
C TRP A 548 11.04 10.47 2.85
N ASN A 549 10.13 10.17 3.78
CA ASN A 549 8.80 10.77 3.91
C ASN A 549 7.97 10.74 2.60
N ARG A 550 8.26 9.78 1.72
CA ARG A 550 7.71 9.68 0.37
C ARG A 550 7.25 8.28 0.00
N ILE A 551 8.04 7.26 0.33
CA ILE A 551 7.68 5.88 0.02
C ILE A 551 6.89 5.31 1.19
N ALA A 552 5.69 4.80 0.89
CA ALA A 552 4.87 4.03 1.81
C ALA A 552 4.94 2.54 1.45
N PHE A 553 4.97 1.69 2.49
CA PHE A 553 4.97 0.24 2.37
C PHE A 553 3.57 -0.28 2.60
N VAL A 554 3.02 -0.99 1.62
CA VAL A 554 1.68 -1.57 1.67
C VAL A 554 1.77 -3.09 1.48
N ASN A 555 1.27 -3.86 2.45
CA ASN A 555 1.32 -5.31 2.40
C ASN A 555 0.14 -5.89 1.63
N GLU A 556 0.43 -6.82 0.74
CA GLU A 556 -0.57 -7.62 0.02
C GLU A 556 -0.25 -9.12 0.19
N PRO A 557 -0.79 -9.75 1.25
CA PRO A 557 -0.44 -11.13 1.58
C PRO A 557 -0.91 -12.16 0.54
N THR A 558 -1.97 -11.91 -0.23
CA THR A 558 -2.42 -12.80 -1.32
C THR A 558 -1.42 -12.84 -2.47
N GLY A 559 -0.88 -11.68 -2.85
CA GLY A 559 0.14 -11.53 -3.89
C GLY A 559 1.55 -11.83 -3.42
N ARG A 560 1.77 -12.02 -2.13
CA ARG A 560 3.11 -12.24 -1.55
C ARG A 560 4.02 -11.02 -1.71
N VAL A 561 3.46 -9.80 -1.56
CA VAL A 561 4.13 -8.54 -1.91
C VAL A 561 4.04 -7.54 -0.75
N VAL A 562 5.14 -6.81 -0.54
CA VAL A 562 5.15 -5.49 0.09
C VAL A 562 5.39 -4.48 -1.03
N HIS A 563 4.36 -3.73 -1.37
CA HIS A 563 4.35 -2.74 -2.45
C HIS A 563 5.03 -1.44 -2.03
N GLU A 564 5.76 -0.79 -2.95
CA GLU A 564 6.23 0.59 -2.80
C GLU A 564 5.21 1.57 -3.38
N ALA A 565 4.48 2.26 -2.52
CA ALA A 565 3.58 3.34 -2.91
C ALA A 565 4.34 4.68 -2.88
N ILE A 566 4.53 5.32 -4.04
CA ILE A 566 5.21 6.62 -4.14
C ILE A 566 4.20 7.73 -3.90
N ILE A 567 4.27 8.36 -2.74
CA ILE A 567 3.37 9.44 -2.35
C ILE A 567 3.94 10.78 -2.82
N GLU A 568 3.13 11.54 -3.56
CA GLU A 568 3.49 12.85 -4.10
C GLU A 568 2.43 13.91 -3.78
N PRO A 569 2.81 15.15 -3.42
CA PRO A 569 1.87 16.24 -3.26
C PRO A 569 1.07 16.51 -4.54
N LYS A 570 -0.24 16.78 -4.38
CA LYS A 570 -1.14 17.19 -5.45
C LYS A 570 -2.15 18.21 -4.92
N GLY A 571 -1.91 19.49 -5.22
CA GLY A 571 -2.68 20.57 -4.60
C GLY A 571 -2.49 20.57 -3.07
N SER A 572 -3.57 20.67 -2.31
CA SER A 572 -3.55 20.57 -0.85
C SER A 572 -3.62 19.14 -0.34
N GLY A 573 -3.74 18.15 -1.23
CA GLY A 573 -3.75 16.71 -0.94
C GLY A 573 -2.57 16.00 -1.59
N PHE A 574 -2.78 14.71 -1.93
CA PHE A 574 -1.73 13.84 -2.44
C PHE A 574 -2.25 12.97 -3.61
N ARG A 575 -1.31 12.40 -4.35
CA ARG A 575 -1.50 11.26 -5.25
C ARG A 575 -0.48 10.20 -4.95
N GLU A 576 -0.79 9.00 -5.35
CA GLU A 576 0.13 7.87 -5.32
C GLU A 576 0.50 7.45 -6.74
N ARG A 577 1.73 6.96 -6.91
CA ARG A 577 2.22 6.27 -8.11
C ARG A 577 2.85 4.94 -7.73
N ASP A 578 2.74 3.98 -8.63
CA ASP A 578 3.40 2.69 -8.53
C ASP A 578 4.93 2.84 -8.45
N GLY A 579 5.53 2.29 -7.39
CA GLY A 579 6.97 2.19 -7.15
C GLY A 579 7.50 0.77 -7.33
N TRP A 580 6.70 -0.17 -7.87
CA TRP A 580 7.01 -1.59 -7.96
C TRP A 580 7.01 -2.29 -6.59
N ASN A 581 7.88 -3.26 -6.37
CA ASN A 581 7.95 -4.03 -5.13
C ASN A 581 9.09 -3.56 -4.24
N PHE A 582 8.80 -3.37 -2.95
CA PHE A 582 9.83 -3.32 -1.91
C PHE A 582 10.29 -4.74 -1.51
N MET A 583 9.32 -5.66 -1.34
CA MET A 583 9.59 -7.07 -1.12
C MET A 583 8.52 -7.92 -1.81
N ALA A 584 8.94 -9.00 -2.45
CA ALA A 584 8.01 -9.99 -2.98
C ALA A 584 8.57 -11.40 -2.78
N SER A 585 7.74 -12.43 -2.71
CA SER A 585 8.23 -13.79 -2.53
C SER A 585 7.63 -14.77 -3.54
N ALA A 586 8.46 -15.69 -4.01
CA ALA A 586 8.04 -16.86 -4.77
C ALA A 586 7.61 -18.04 -3.87
N ASP A 587 7.74 -17.92 -2.55
CA ASP A 587 7.16 -18.86 -1.58
C ASP A 587 5.65 -18.58 -1.42
N GLU A 588 4.82 -19.55 -1.79
CA GLU A 588 3.36 -19.43 -1.77
C GLU A 588 2.75 -19.35 -0.35
N TRP A 589 3.56 -19.52 0.69
CA TRP A 589 3.17 -19.37 2.08
C TRP A 589 3.51 -17.99 2.67
N PHE A 590 4.44 -17.25 2.05
CA PHE A 590 4.78 -15.89 2.48
C PHE A 590 3.54 -15.00 2.50
N GLY A 591 3.26 -14.39 3.64
CA GLY A 591 2.08 -13.57 3.83
C GLY A 591 2.40 -12.32 4.66
N PRO A 592 2.91 -11.23 4.04
CA PRO A 592 3.26 -10.01 4.77
C PRO A 592 1.97 -9.32 5.26
N VAL A 593 1.92 -8.96 6.55
CA VAL A 593 0.72 -8.37 7.17
C VAL A 593 0.97 -7.02 7.84
N GLN A 594 2.22 -6.74 8.23
CA GLN A 594 2.62 -5.42 8.73
C GLN A 594 4.07 -5.13 8.34
N THR A 595 4.32 -3.90 7.92
CA THR A 595 5.66 -3.37 7.61
C THR A 595 5.84 -2.04 8.30
N GLU A 596 6.93 -1.89 9.10
CA GLU A 596 7.20 -0.73 9.92
C GLU A 596 8.67 -0.28 9.81
N VAL A 597 8.93 1.00 10.04
CA VAL A 597 10.29 1.52 10.22
C VAL A 597 10.70 1.33 11.68
N GLY A 598 11.66 0.46 11.92
CA GLY A 598 12.11 0.12 13.27
C GLY A 598 13.02 1.18 13.91
N PRO A 599 13.37 0.98 15.20
CA PRO A 599 14.24 1.88 15.95
C PRO A 599 15.66 1.98 15.38
N ASP A 600 16.10 0.98 14.62
CA ASP A 600 17.37 0.90 13.91
C ASP A 600 17.35 1.57 12.52
N GLY A 601 16.19 2.07 12.09
CA GLY A 601 15.99 2.68 10.77
C GLY A 601 15.89 1.66 9.62
N ALA A 602 15.92 0.36 9.92
CA ALA A 602 15.56 -0.69 8.96
C ALA A 602 14.04 -0.78 8.78
N VAL A 603 13.61 -1.42 7.71
CA VAL A 603 12.20 -1.76 7.49
C VAL A 603 11.97 -3.19 7.95
N TRP A 604 11.07 -3.37 8.90
CA TRP A 604 10.70 -4.65 9.48
C TRP A 604 9.41 -5.16 8.86
N VAL A 605 9.36 -6.46 8.55
CA VAL A 605 8.23 -7.11 7.89
C VAL A 605 7.77 -8.30 8.71
N LEU A 606 6.50 -8.30 9.12
CA LEU A 606 5.86 -9.48 9.70
C LEU A 606 5.32 -10.37 8.59
N ASP A 607 5.79 -11.60 8.55
CA ASP A 607 5.29 -12.68 7.70
C ASP A 607 4.40 -13.62 8.53
N TRP A 608 3.10 -13.52 8.30
CA TRP A 608 2.11 -14.39 8.92
C TRP A 608 2.24 -15.85 8.45
N TYR A 609 2.92 -16.07 7.35
CA TYR A 609 3.24 -17.36 6.75
C TYR A 609 2.03 -18.29 6.65
N ASN A 610 1.12 -18.01 5.75
CA ASN A 610 -0.10 -18.79 5.56
C ASN A 610 -0.44 -18.96 4.08
N PHE A 611 -0.75 -20.21 3.70
CA PHE A 611 -1.13 -20.55 2.33
C PHE A 611 -2.51 -19.99 1.95
N ILE A 612 -3.46 -20.02 2.87
CA ILE A 612 -4.82 -19.50 2.70
C ILE A 612 -4.93 -18.14 3.39
N ILE A 613 -4.97 -17.08 2.62
CA ILE A 613 -5.07 -15.71 3.12
C ILE A 613 -6.53 -15.32 3.37
N GLN A 614 -7.38 -15.43 2.36
CA GLN A 614 -8.78 -15.05 2.45
C GLN A 614 -9.58 -16.03 3.29
N HIS A 615 -10.65 -15.56 3.94
CA HIS A 615 -11.54 -16.39 4.75
C HIS A 615 -13.03 -16.16 4.48
N ASN A 616 -13.39 -15.18 3.70
CA ASN A 616 -14.73 -14.99 3.15
C ASN A 616 -14.65 -14.35 1.74
N PRO A 617 -15.72 -14.46 0.93
CA PRO A 617 -16.93 -15.28 1.15
C PRO A 617 -16.61 -16.79 1.16
N THR A 618 -17.52 -17.60 1.70
CA THR A 618 -17.39 -19.07 1.72
C THR A 618 -17.50 -19.61 0.29
N PRO A 619 -16.43 -20.24 -0.27
CA PRO A 619 -16.49 -20.79 -1.62
C PRO A 619 -17.33 -22.07 -1.67
N GLU A 620 -17.74 -22.46 -2.90
CA GLU A 620 -18.49 -23.69 -3.13
C GLU A 620 -17.71 -24.92 -2.64
N GLY A 621 -18.39 -25.79 -1.91
CA GLY A 621 -17.80 -27.01 -1.36
C GLY A 621 -17.17 -26.85 0.04
N PHE A 622 -17.16 -25.65 0.61
CA PHE A 622 -16.67 -25.40 1.97
C PHE A 622 -17.80 -25.04 2.93
N GLU A 623 -17.54 -25.24 4.21
CA GLU A 623 -18.44 -24.88 5.31
C GLU A 623 -18.03 -23.50 5.87
N ASN A 624 -19.02 -22.64 6.16
CA ASN A 624 -18.78 -21.40 6.87
C ASN A 624 -18.61 -21.67 8.38
N GLY A 625 -17.53 -21.14 8.96
CA GLY A 625 -17.25 -21.29 10.39
C GLY A 625 -17.55 -20.04 11.21
N LYS A 626 -17.20 -20.08 12.49
CA LYS A 626 -17.22 -18.89 13.35
C LYS A 626 -16.31 -17.78 12.78
N GLY A 627 -16.59 -16.55 13.14
CA GLY A 627 -15.79 -15.37 12.71
C GLY A 627 -15.99 -14.96 11.25
N ASN A 628 -17.10 -15.37 10.64
CA ASN A 628 -17.42 -15.17 9.22
C ASN A 628 -16.33 -15.70 8.27
N ALA A 629 -15.70 -16.83 8.62
CA ALA A 629 -14.60 -17.40 7.89
C ALA A 629 -14.88 -18.87 7.53
N TYR A 630 -14.69 -19.25 6.26
CA TYR A 630 -14.86 -20.64 5.86
C TYR A 630 -13.78 -21.54 6.45
N ILE A 631 -14.18 -22.79 6.77
CA ILE A 631 -13.29 -23.78 7.35
C ILE A 631 -12.39 -24.35 6.25
N ASN A 632 -11.07 -24.27 6.46
CA ASN A 632 -10.09 -24.82 5.53
C ASN A 632 -8.94 -25.48 6.31
N PRO A 633 -8.69 -26.79 6.10
CA PRO A 633 -7.65 -27.53 6.83
C PRO A 633 -6.22 -27.08 6.51
N LEU A 634 -6.03 -26.30 5.43
CA LEU A 634 -4.72 -25.76 5.06
C LEU A 634 -4.36 -24.47 5.81
N ARG A 635 -5.20 -24.00 6.74
CA ARG A 635 -4.85 -22.84 7.57
C ARG A 635 -3.78 -23.24 8.58
N ASP A 636 -2.61 -22.68 8.42
CA ASP A 636 -1.48 -22.92 9.30
C ASP A 636 -1.65 -22.16 10.63
N ARG A 637 -1.12 -22.75 11.70
CA ARG A 637 -1.15 -22.21 13.06
C ARG A 637 0.18 -22.30 13.79
N THR A 638 1.23 -22.70 13.08
CA THR A 638 2.51 -23.09 13.69
C THR A 638 3.70 -22.28 13.21
N HIS A 639 3.60 -21.64 12.04
CA HIS A 639 4.67 -20.86 11.48
C HIS A 639 4.45 -19.34 11.68
N GLY A 640 5.52 -18.59 11.59
CA GLY A 640 5.51 -17.13 11.59
C GLY A 640 6.94 -16.60 11.58
N ARG A 641 7.19 -15.48 10.87
CA ARG A 641 8.56 -14.97 10.68
C ARG A 641 8.60 -13.46 10.77
N ILE A 642 9.76 -12.96 11.11
CA ILE A 642 10.05 -11.52 11.15
C ILE A 642 11.33 -11.27 10.37
N TYR A 643 11.21 -10.46 9.32
CA TYR A 643 12.33 -10.06 8.49
C TYR A 643 12.69 -8.60 8.72
N LYS A 644 13.96 -8.27 8.44
CA LYS A 644 14.48 -6.90 8.37
C LYS A 644 15.05 -6.66 6.99
N VAL A 645 14.61 -5.60 6.33
CA VAL A 645 15.21 -5.11 5.10
C VAL A 645 16.14 -3.95 5.45
N VAL A 646 17.43 -4.13 5.22
CA VAL A 646 18.49 -3.22 5.64
C VAL A 646 19.22 -2.67 4.42
N TYR A 647 19.39 -1.35 4.34
CA TYR A 647 20.18 -0.74 3.27
C TYR A 647 21.66 -1.08 3.43
N LYS A 648 22.30 -1.62 2.37
CA LYS A 648 23.70 -2.12 2.43
C LYS A 648 24.71 -1.05 2.84
N ASN A 649 24.45 0.22 2.47
CA ASN A 649 25.32 1.35 2.79
C ASN A 649 24.83 2.17 3.99
N ALA A 650 23.86 1.65 4.78
CA ALA A 650 23.41 2.34 5.97
C ALA A 650 24.54 2.43 7.01
N THR A 651 24.67 3.60 7.62
CA THR A 651 25.48 3.72 8.84
C THR A 651 24.74 3.02 9.97
N ALA A 652 25.35 2.03 10.59
CA ALA A 652 24.77 1.32 11.72
C ALA A 652 24.37 2.32 12.81
N GLN A 653 23.08 2.41 13.09
CA GLN A 653 22.56 3.24 14.18
C GLN A 653 22.51 2.39 15.45
N LYS A 654 23.11 2.93 16.50
CA LYS A 654 22.97 2.32 17.82
C LYS A 654 21.53 2.52 18.30
N ILE A 655 20.84 1.44 18.62
CA ILE A 655 19.54 1.49 19.27
C ILE A 655 19.67 2.32 20.56
N LYS A 656 18.83 3.35 20.67
CA LYS A 656 18.76 4.20 21.86
C LYS A 656 17.93 3.49 22.92
N SER A 657 18.10 3.91 24.16
CA SER A 657 17.16 3.59 25.23
C SER A 657 16.75 4.91 25.85
N LEU A 658 15.46 5.23 25.77
CA LEU A 658 14.91 6.45 26.34
C LEU A 658 14.42 6.18 27.77
N ASN A 659 14.69 7.11 28.65
CA ASN A 659 14.26 7.02 30.05
C ASN A 659 13.43 8.25 30.41
N LYS A 660 12.18 8.05 30.80
CA LYS A 660 11.27 9.17 31.15
C LYS A 660 11.75 9.98 32.38
N LYS A 661 12.69 9.47 33.17
CA LYS A 661 13.33 10.18 34.29
C LYS A 661 14.61 10.94 33.87
N ASP A 662 15.03 10.84 32.59
CA ASP A 662 16.18 11.53 32.04
C ASP A 662 15.79 12.52 30.96
N PRO A 663 15.54 13.81 31.27
CA PRO A 663 15.16 14.83 30.30
C PRO A 663 16.15 14.99 29.14
N LYS A 664 17.45 14.73 29.36
CA LYS A 664 18.47 14.84 28.31
C LYS A 664 18.27 13.75 27.25
N SER A 665 18.00 12.50 27.68
CA SER A 665 17.72 11.42 26.74
C SER A 665 16.45 11.70 25.93
N LEU A 666 15.42 12.29 26.56
CA LEU A 666 14.18 12.62 25.90
C LEU A 666 14.32 13.74 24.85
N ILE A 667 15.09 14.81 25.16
CA ILE A 667 15.40 15.86 24.18
C ILE A 667 16.20 15.28 23.02
N SER A 668 17.23 14.46 23.28
CA SER A 668 17.98 13.76 22.22
C SER A 668 17.09 12.82 21.39
N GLY A 669 16.04 12.27 21.99
CA GLY A 669 15.01 11.49 21.28
C GLY A 669 14.21 12.36 20.31
N LEU A 670 13.79 13.57 20.71
CA LEU A 670 13.09 14.53 19.85
C LEU A 670 13.96 15.02 18.68
N GLU A 671 15.28 15.08 18.85
CA GLU A 671 16.24 15.47 17.81
C GLU A 671 16.65 14.32 16.88
N SER A 672 16.10 13.11 17.08
CA SER A 672 16.43 11.95 16.24
C SER A 672 15.99 12.14 14.79
N ASP A 673 16.77 11.63 13.86
CA ASP A 673 16.43 11.53 12.44
C ASP A 673 15.44 10.40 12.13
N ASN A 674 15.06 9.58 13.13
CA ASN A 674 14.06 8.53 13.05
C ASN A 674 12.80 8.93 13.84
N MET A 675 11.64 8.97 13.16
CA MET A 675 10.36 9.36 13.74
C MET A 675 9.92 8.45 14.89
N PHE A 676 10.32 7.17 14.89
CA PHE A 676 10.04 6.27 16.01
C PHE A 676 10.55 6.85 17.33
N TRP A 677 11.81 7.31 17.37
CA TRP A 677 12.42 7.88 18.57
C TRP A 677 11.79 9.22 18.95
N ARG A 678 11.45 10.06 17.96
CA ARG A 678 10.79 11.34 18.21
C ARG A 678 9.41 11.15 18.84
N THR A 679 8.61 10.24 18.28
CA THR A 679 7.27 9.93 18.81
C THR A 679 7.35 9.29 20.19
N THR A 680 8.30 8.38 20.41
CA THR A 680 8.52 7.75 21.73
C THR A 680 8.95 8.78 22.78
N ALA A 681 9.88 9.68 22.44
CA ALA A 681 10.31 10.76 23.34
C ALA A 681 9.16 11.70 23.68
N GLN A 682 8.40 12.14 22.69
CA GLN A 682 7.19 12.96 22.88
C GLN A 682 6.21 12.27 23.84
N ARG A 683 5.87 11.01 23.60
CA ARG A 683 4.98 10.22 24.46
C ARG A 683 5.47 10.18 25.90
N LEU A 684 6.74 9.86 26.12
CA LEU A 684 7.31 9.76 27.46
C LEU A 684 7.35 11.10 28.19
N ILE A 685 7.61 12.22 27.49
CA ILE A 685 7.56 13.56 28.06
C ILE A 685 6.14 13.91 28.50
N VAL A 686 5.15 13.67 27.63
CA VAL A 686 3.73 13.94 27.91
C VAL A 686 3.24 13.08 29.08
N GLU A 687 3.58 11.79 29.10
CA GLU A 687 3.24 10.86 30.20
C GLU A 687 3.91 11.22 31.52
N SER A 688 5.10 11.84 31.48
CA SER A 688 5.80 12.28 32.72
C SER A 688 5.10 13.50 33.36
N GLY A 689 4.46 14.34 32.55
CA GLY A 689 3.90 15.61 32.98
C GLY A 689 4.93 16.64 33.46
N ASP A 690 6.24 16.38 33.28
CA ASP A 690 7.32 17.24 33.73
C ASP A 690 7.44 18.50 32.89
N LYS A 691 7.04 19.64 33.46
CA LYS A 691 7.11 20.94 32.82
C LYS A 691 8.48 21.62 32.88
N GLN A 692 9.45 21.06 33.59
CA GLN A 692 10.81 21.60 33.64
C GLN A 692 11.53 21.47 32.30
N ILE A 693 11.07 20.58 31.42
CA ILE A 693 11.61 20.39 30.07
C ILE A 693 11.19 21.51 29.08
N VAL A 694 10.17 22.30 29.38
CA VAL A 694 9.56 23.29 28.48
C VAL A 694 10.55 24.29 27.89
N PRO A 695 11.55 24.86 28.65
CA PRO A 695 12.53 25.74 28.03
C PRO A 695 13.40 25.08 26.95
N ALA A 696 13.64 23.79 27.06
CA ALA A 696 14.35 23.04 26.00
C ALA A 696 13.48 22.85 24.75
N LEU A 697 12.16 22.62 24.91
CA LEU A 697 11.22 22.56 23.80
C LEU A 697 11.15 23.89 23.04
N TYR A 698 11.19 25.03 23.77
CA TYR A 698 11.20 26.35 23.12
C TYR A 698 12.43 26.52 22.21
N LYS A 699 13.60 26.05 22.63
CA LYS A 699 14.82 26.09 21.80
C LYS A 699 14.67 25.30 20.51
N LEU A 700 14.05 24.11 20.56
CA LEU A 700 13.79 23.30 19.38
C LEU A 700 12.84 24.00 18.40
N ILE A 701 11.77 24.64 18.92
CA ILE A 701 10.78 25.36 18.11
C ILE A 701 11.39 26.62 17.45
N GLN A 702 12.31 27.30 18.16
CA GLN A 702 12.96 28.50 17.68
C GLN A 702 14.08 28.23 16.67
N ASP A 703 14.59 27.01 16.56
CA ASP A 703 15.59 26.64 15.55
C ASP A 703 14.96 26.66 14.16
N LYS A 704 15.51 27.50 13.26
CA LYS A 704 15.00 27.71 11.89
C LYS A 704 15.63 26.78 10.87
N LYS A 705 16.51 25.87 11.28
CA LYS A 705 17.10 24.90 10.37
C LYS A 705 16.04 23.95 9.80
N VAL A 706 16.26 23.56 8.58
CA VAL A 706 15.45 22.53 7.89
C VAL A 706 16.40 21.50 7.29
N ASP A 707 15.92 20.28 7.17
CA ASP A 707 16.64 19.22 6.47
C ASP A 707 16.53 19.38 4.94
N GLU A 708 17.06 18.42 4.20
CA GLU A 708 17.05 18.39 2.74
C GLU A 708 15.64 18.28 2.12
N LEU A 709 14.61 17.97 2.92
CA LEU A 709 13.19 17.93 2.53
C LEU A 709 12.44 19.22 2.92
N GLY A 710 13.11 20.19 3.54
CA GLY A 710 12.48 21.39 4.09
C GLY A 710 11.74 21.15 5.41
N ILE A 711 12.03 20.05 6.10
CA ILE A 711 11.36 19.65 7.36
C ILE A 711 12.25 20.04 8.55
N ASN A 712 11.63 20.53 9.63
CA ASN A 712 12.22 20.59 10.96
C ASN A 712 11.40 19.70 11.91
N ALA A 713 11.69 18.40 11.89
CA ALA A 713 10.94 17.40 12.66
C ALA A 713 11.05 17.61 14.19
N PRO A 714 12.22 18.00 14.77
CA PRO A 714 12.30 18.34 16.19
C PRO A 714 11.33 19.46 16.62
N ALA A 715 11.21 20.52 15.84
CA ALA A 715 10.29 21.62 16.14
C ALA A 715 8.81 21.19 16.05
N ILE A 716 8.47 20.34 15.07
CA ILE A 716 7.12 19.77 14.95
C ILE A 716 6.76 19.00 16.22
N HIS A 717 7.57 18.03 16.61
CA HIS A 717 7.34 17.22 17.81
C HIS A 717 7.37 18.05 19.11
N ALA A 718 8.23 19.06 19.20
CA ALA A 718 8.26 19.97 20.36
C ALA A 718 6.96 20.79 20.51
N LEU A 719 6.37 21.27 19.42
CA LEU A 719 5.06 21.94 19.45
C LEU A 719 3.96 21.02 19.99
N TRP A 720 3.88 19.80 19.49
CA TRP A 720 2.90 18.80 19.94
C TRP A 720 3.17 18.34 21.38
N THR A 721 4.43 18.33 21.81
CA THR A 721 4.80 18.04 23.21
C THR A 721 4.28 19.17 24.14
N LEU A 722 4.43 20.44 23.75
CA LEU A 722 3.86 21.56 24.53
C LEU A 722 2.34 21.44 24.68
N GLN A 723 1.65 21.06 23.61
CA GLN A 723 0.20 20.83 23.64
C GLN A 723 -0.14 19.66 24.59
N GLY A 724 0.56 18.52 24.49
CA GLY A 724 0.35 17.35 25.36
C GLY A 724 0.62 17.61 26.83
N LEU A 725 1.57 18.49 27.16
CA LEU A 725 1.84 18.96 28.54
C LEU A 725 0.81 19.95 29.06
N GLY A 726 -0.16 20.38 28.21
CA GLY A 726 -1.18 21.37 28.59
C GLY A 726 -0.63 22.77 28.86
N VAL A 727 0.57 23.11 28.39
CA VAL A 727 1.20 24.42 28.66
C VAL A 727 0.69 25.52 27.72
N LEU A 728 0.04 25.15 26.63
CA LEU A 728 -0.62 26.08 25.70
C LEU A 728 -2.04 26.43 26.14
N GLU A 729 -2.63 25.67 27.05
CA GLU A 729 -3.94 25.92 27.64
C GLU A 729 -3.77 26.82 28.87
N GLY A 730 -4.38 28.01 28.88
CA GLY A 730 -4.36 28.90 30.02
C GLY A 730 -3.51 30.19 29.85
N THR A 731 -2.84 30.62 30.92
CA THR A 731 -2.19 31.93 31.03
C THR A 731 -0.69 31.96 30.70
N ASN A 732 -0.11 30.88 30.14
CA ASN A 732 1.33 30.88 29.80
C ASN A 732 1.56 31.71 28.52
N ALA A 733 1.79 33.00 28.67
CA ALA A 733 2.02 33.93 27.57
C ALA A 733 3.29 33.60 26.75
N GLU A 734 4.32 33.05 27.39
CA GLU A 734 5.57 32.69 26.73
C GLU A 734 5.37 31.46 25.78
N ALA A 735 4.70 30.41 26.25
CA ALA A 735 4.38 29.25 25.43
C ALA A 735 3.52 29.65 24.22
N PHE A 736 2.50 30.48 24.44
CA PHE A 736 1.69 31.02 23.33
C PHE A 736 2.55 31.82 22.35
N SER A 737 3.42 32.72 22.85
CA SER A 737 4.29 33.56 22.01
C SER A 737 5.23 32.71 21.14
N VAL A 738 5.85 31.65 21.70
CA VAL A 738 6.73 30.73 20.98
C VAL A 738 5.95 29.98 19.90
N ALA A 739 4.77 29.42 20.22
CA ALA A 739 3.93 28.72 19.26
C ALA A 739 3.41 29.65 18.16
N ALA A 740 3.00 30.90 18.50
CA ALA A 740 2.58 31.89 17.51
C ALA A 740 3.73 32.36 16.60
N ALA A 741 4.96 32.48 17.11
CA ALA A 741 6.13 32.81 16.31
C ALA A 741 6.45 31.71 15.29
N ALA A 742 6.15 30.44 15.60
CA ALA A 742 6.31 29.30 14.72
C ALA A 742 5.39 29.31 13.49
N LEU A 743 4.33 30.13 13.47
CA LEU A 743 3.51 30.38 12.28
C LEU A 743 4.31 31.03 11.11
N ASN A 744 5.49 31.59 11.37
CA ASN A 744 6.39 32.17 10.37
C ASN A 744 7.67 31.31 10.17
N HIS A 745 7.63 30.02 10.54
CA HIS A 745 8.77 29.14 10.40
C HIS A 745 9.03 28.79 8.91
N PRO A 746 10.29 28.65 8.45
CA PRO A 746 10.57 28.23 7.06
C PRO A 746 9.97 26.86 6.69
N SER A 747 9.94 25.88 7.62
CA SER A 747 9.29 24.59 7.41
C SER A 747 7.76 24.70 7.40
N ALA A 748 7.13 24.25 6.32
CA ALA A 748 5.66 24.17 6.21
C ALA A 748 5.05 23.27 7.29
N GLY A 749 5.68 22.12 7.60
CA GLY A 749 5.22 21.22 8.67
C GLY A 749 5.21 21.87 10.05
N VAL A 750 6.18 22.76 10.34
CA VAL A 750 6.20 23.51 11.61
C VAL A 750 5.07 24.54 11.65
N ARG A 751 4.83 25.27 10.55
CA ARG A 751 3.70 26.21 10.47
C ARG A 751 2.37 25.47 10.64
N LYS A 752 2.20 24.31 9.99
CA LYS A 752 1.02 23.44 10.15
C LYS A 752 0.87 22.95 11.59
N ALA A 753 1.92 22.48 12.23
CA ALA A 753 1.89 22.05 13.65
C ALA A 753 1.51 23.22 14.57
N ALA A 754 2.09 24.42 14.37
CA ALA A 754 1.77 25.61 15.13
C ALA A 754 0.27 25.98 15.02
N LEU A 755 -0.32 25.92 13.80
CA LEU A 755 -1.76 26.11 13.59
C LEU A 755 -2.59 25.15 14.43
N MET A 756 -2.20 23.87 14.43
CA MET A 756 -2.99 22.83 15.08
C MET A 756 -2.92 22.87 16.60
N VAL A 757 -1.76 23.24 17.20
CA VAL A 757 -1.58 23.26 18.65
C VAL A 757 -2.03 24.55 19.32
N LEU A 758 -2.15 25.67 18.61
CA LEU A 758 -2.64 26.92 19.16
C LEU A 758 -4.08 26.76 19.71
N PRO A 759 -4.41 27.34 20.88
CA PRO A 759 -5.75 27.24 21.47
C PRO A 759 -6.82 27.94 20.62
N ASP A 760 -8.09 27.52 20.75
CA ASP A 760 -9.21 28.02 19.96
C ASP A 760 -9.77 29.33 20.54
N ASN A 761 -9.00 30.43 20.43
CA ASN A 761 -9.33 31.75 20.99
C ASN A 761 -9.02 32.89 20.01
N SER A 762 -9.41 34.14 20.40
CA SER A 762 -9.22 35.34 19.57
C SER A 762 -7.75 35.72 19.35
N ALA A 763 -6.86 35.41 20.31
CA ALA A 763 -5.43 35.68 20.17
C ALA A 763 -4.81 34.83 19.08
N SER A 764 -5.21 33.54 19.00
CA SER A 764 -4.81 32.63 17.94
C SER A 764 -5.30 33.09 16.57
N LEU A 765 -6.56 33.56 16.48
CA LEU A 765 -7.10 34.14 15.24
C LEU A 765 -6.24 35.32 14.77
N ALA A 766 -5.97 36.26 15.66
CA ALA A 766 -5.17 37.44 15.35
C ALA A 766 -3.74 37.04 14.88
N ALA A 767 -3.11 36.06 15.53
CA ALA A 767 -1.78 35.56 15.16
C ALA A 767 -1.77 34.91 13.76
N ILE A 768 -2.77 34.07 13.45
CA ILE A 768 -2.91 33.40 12.17
C ILE A 768 -3.14 34.39 11.02
N LEU A 769 -4.01 35.37 11.21
CA LEU A 769 -4.26 36.42 10.24
C LEU A 769 -3.01 37.29 10.00
N LYS A 770 -2.31 37.68 11.08
CA LYS A 770 -1.06 38.43 11.00
C LYS A 770 0.02 37.65 10.22
N ALA A 771 0.09 36.34 10.37
CA ALA A 771 1.03 35.48 9.65
C ALA A 771 0.64 35.25 8.18
N GLY A 772 -0.60 35.57 7.76
CA GLY A 772 -1.08 35.48 6.39
C GLY A 772 -1.25 34.03 5.87
N LEU A 773 -1.47 33.05 6.75
CA LEU A 773 -1.46 31.62 6.40
C LEU A 773 -2.65 31.16 5.56
N MET A 774 -3.69 31.96 5.39
CA MET A 774 -4.74 31.72 4.38
C MET A 774 -4.21 31.80 2.94
N ASN A 775 -3.03 32.37 2.75
CA ASN A 775 -2.34 32.47 1.46
C ASN A 775 -0.97 31.80 1.50
N ASP A 776 -0.76 30.82 2.40
CA ASP A 776 0.49 30.07 2.48
C ASP A 776 0.82 29.43 1.11
N GLN A 777 2.10 29.44 0.72
CA GLN A 777 2.55 28.83 -0.54
C GLN A 777 2.38 27.30 -0.52
N ASP A 778 2.54 26.68 0.64
CA ASP A 778 2.24 25.28 0.85
C ASP A 778 0.72 25.09 1.02
N LEU A 779 0.07 24.47 0.04
CA LEU A 779 -1.39 24.34 0.01
C LEU A 779 -1.92 23.44 1.12
N ASN A 780 -1.14 22.48 1.63
CA ASN A 780 -1.53 21.65 2.76
C ASN A 780 -1.52 22.44 4.08
N THR A 781 -0.53 23.31 4.27
CA THR A 781 -0.50 24.28 5.39
C THR A 781 -1.65 25.28 5.28
N ARG A 782 -1.95 25.78 4.07
CA ARG A 782 -3.11 26.64 3.81
C ARG A 782 -4.43 25.95 4.19
N LEU A 783 -4.60 24.66 3.82
CA LEU A 783 -5.75 23.85 4.22
C LEU A 783 -5.89 23.79 5.75
N ALA A 784 -4.78 23.51 6.44
CA ALA A 784 -4.78 23.49 7.91
C ALA A 784 -5.14 24.84 8.52
N ALA A 785 -4.68 25.96 7.93
CA ALA A 785 -5.02 27.32 8.38
C ALA A 785 -6.51 27.61 8.25
N VAL A 786 -7.12 27.33 7.10
CA VAL A 786 -8.54 27.55 6.85
C VAL A 786 -9.42 26.68 7.75
N LEU A 787 -9.05 25.41 7.95
CA LEU A 787 -9.72 24.50 8.88
C LEU A 787 -9.58 24.97 10.33
N LYS A 788 -8.40 25.45 10.74
CA LYS A 788 -8.22 26.03 12.08
C LYS A 788 -9.10 27.26 12.28
N ILE A 789 -9.12 28.17 11.32
CA ILE A 789 -9.98 29.39 11.36
C ILE A 789 -11.45 28.97 11.57
N SER A 790 -11.94 27.91 10.97
CA SER A 790 -13.32 27.45 11.14
C SER A 790 -13.67 26.99 12.56
N LYS A 791 -12.70 26.78 13.46
CA LYS A 791 -12.91 26.46 14.88
C LYS A 791 -12.84 27.67 15.79
N LEU A 792 -12.26 28.78 15.29
CA LEU A 792 -11.98 29.95 16.09
C LEU A 792 -13.24 30.78 16.37
N PRO A 793 -13.22 31.77 17.31
CA PRO A 793 -14.34 32.62 17.60
C PRO A 793 -14.86 33.32 16.35
N VAL A 794 -16.19 33.49 16.27
CA VAL A 794 -16.87 34.14 15.13
C VAL A 794 -16.35 35.56 14.94
N SER A 795 -15.97 35.88 13.70
CA SER A 795 -15.51 37.22 13.30
C SER A 795 -16.15 37.60 11.95
N PRO A 796 -17.22 38.39 11.96
CA PRO A 796 -17.88 38.79 10.72
C PRO A 796 -16.99 39.63 9.80
N THR A 797 -15.99 40.34 10.34
CA THR A 797 -15.03 41.12 9.56
C THR A 797 -14.12 40.24 8.67
N LEU A 798 -13.95 38.97 9.02
CA LEU A 798 -13.15 38.01 8.26
C LEU A 798 -13.87 37.46 7.00
N VAL A 799 -15.19 37.63 6.92
CA VAL A 799 -15.99 37.04 5.81
C VAL A 799 -15.54 37.55 4.45
N SER A 800 -15.26 38.85 4.31
CA SER A 800 -14.78 39.41 3.05
C SER A 800 -13.39 38.86 2.62
N GLU A 801 -12.52 38.65 3.60
CA GLU A 801 -11.18 38.07 3.33
C GLU A 801 -11.30 36.60 2.89
N LEU A 802 -12.12 35.81 3.60
CA LEU A 802 -12.41 34.43 3.24
C LEU A 802 -13.04 34.33 1.84
N GLN A 803 -14.00 35.16 1.48
CA GLN A 803 -14.63 35.21 0.17
C GLN A 803 -13.65 35.62 -0.95
N SER A 804 -12.71 36.51 -0.63
CA SER A 804 -11.68 36.91 -1.59
C SER A 804 -10.66 35.80 -1.84
N ALA A 805 -10.21 35.15 -0.78
CA ALA A 805 -9.29 34.03 -0.86
C ALA A 805 -9.93 32.80 -1.55
N GLU A 806 -11.20 32.47 -1.26
CA GLU A 806 -11.93 31.36 -1.90
C GLU A 806 -11.96 31.49 -3.43
N LYS A 807 -12.05 32.71 -3.97
CA LYS A 807 -12.14 32.98 -5.42
C LYS A 807 -10.82 32.81 -6.17
N LEU A 808 -9.69 32.72 -5.49
CA LEU A 808 -8.41 32.43 -6.15
C LEU A 808 -8.48 31.05 -6.83
N ALA A 809 -7.99 30.98 -8.07
CA ALA A 809 -8.08 29.74 -8.88
C ALA A 809 -7.51 28.53 -8.14
N GLU A 810 -6.35 28.68 -7.53
CA GLU A 810 -5.68 27.61 -6.76
C GLU A 810 -6.49 27.11 -5.54
N ASN A 811 -7.38 27.93 -4.96
CA ASN A 811 -8.24 27.54 -3.85
C ASN A 811 -9.58 27.00 -4.33
N LYS A 812 -10.15 27.61 -5.40
CA LYS A 812 -11.44 27.23 -5.98
C LYS A 812 -11.37 25.86 -6.66
N ASP A 813 -10.28 25.60 -7.39
CA ASP A 813 -10.10 24.38 -8.20
C ASP A 813 -9.55 23.22 -7.36
N ASP A 814 -9.05 23.48 -6.15
CA ASP A 814 -8.63 22.45 -5.20
C ASP A 814 -9.81 21.94 -4.36
N LYS A 815 -10.06 20.64 -4.41
CA LYS A 815 -11.17 19.96 -3.74
C LYS A 815 -11.23 20.24 -2.24
N TRP A 816 -10.09 20.15 -1.57
CA TRP A 816 -10.02 20.26 -0.11
C TRP A 816 -10.07 21.71 0.33
N LEU A 817 -9.35 22.61 -0.36
CA LEU A 817 -9.37 24.03 -0.04
C LEU A 817 -10.76 24.64 -0.26
N SER A 818 -11.42 24.40 -1.39
CA SER A 818 -12.78 24.93 -1.64
C SER A 818 -13.78 24.44 -0.59
N THR A 819 -13.65 23.18 -0.14
CA THR A 819 -14.48 22.65 0.96
C THR A 819 -14.15 23.30 2.29
N ALA A 820 -12.87 23.52 2.61
CA ALA A 820 -12.44 24.16 3.85
C ALA A 820 -12.92 25.63 3.93
N PHE A 821 -12.82 26.39 2.82
CA PHE A 821 -13.37 27.75 2.74
C PHE A 821 -14.89 27.76 2.96
N THR A 822 -15.63 26.82 2.37
CA THR A 822 -17.08 26.67 2.62
C THR A 822 -17.37 26.47 4.12
N ILE A 823 -16.59 25.64 4.82
CA ILE A 823 -16.74 25.40 6.26
C ILE A 823 -16.43 26.68 7.06
N ALA A 824 -15.32 27.36 6.75
CA ALA A 824 -14.92 28.58 7.44
C ALA A 824 -15.92 29.72 7.21
N LEU A 825 -16.42 29.92 6.00
CA LEU A 825 -17.45 30.90 5.68
C LEU A 825 -18.74 30.63 6.46
N LYS A 826 -19.22 29.37 6.48
CA LYS A 826 -20.40 29.01 7.27
C LYS A 826 -20.24 29.34 8.76
N ARG A 827 -19.05 29.19 9.33
CA ARG A 827 -18.75 29.51 10.73
C ARG A 827 -18.79 31.01 11.01
N HIS A 828 -18.27 31.86 10.11
CA HIS A 828 -18.05 33.28 10.36
C HIS A 828 -19.14 34.19 9.78
N MET A 829 -19.99 33.69 8.85
CA MET A 829 -21.13 34.44 8.34
C MET A 829 -22.13 34.72 9.46
N PRO A 830 -22.71 35.93 9.55
CA PRO A 830 -23.77 36.23 10.49
C PRO A 830 -24.95 35.26 10.27
N ILE A 831 -25.49 34.73 11.37
CA ILE A 831 -26.74 33.99 11.31
C ILE A 831 -27.78 35.01 10.97
N SER A 832 -28.29 35.08 9.73
CA SER A 832 -29.50 35.74 9.40
C SER A 832 -30.62 35.01 10.14
N VAL A 833 -31.18 35.67 11.17
CA VAL A 833 -32.40 35.19 11.82
C VAL A 833 -33.56 35.45 10.84
N ASP A 834 -33.66 34.61 9.83
CA ASP A 834 -34.90 34.45 9.07
C ASP A 834 -35.60 33.18 9.55
N VAL A 835 -36.23 33.36 10.74
CA VAL A 835 -37.37 32.52 11.09
C VAL A 835 -38.55 33.02 10.26
N ALA A 836 -38.66 32.55 9.04
CA ALA A 836 -39.92 32.50 8.33
C ALA A 836 -39.91 31.24 7.48
N ALA A 837 -40.55 30.22 7.96
CA ALA A 837 -41.07 29.17 7.10
C ALA A 837 -41.86 29.87 5.98
N LYS A 838 -41.22 30.06 4.82
CA LYS A 838 -41.93 30.29 3.59
C LYS A 838 -41.99 28.96 2.87
N ASP A 839 -43.18 28.37 2.96
CA ASP A 839 -43.66 27.46 1.93
C ASP A 839 -43.30 28.05 0.57
N THR A 840 -42.26 27.53 -0.07
CA THR A 840 -42.05 27.77 -1.49
C THR A 840 -43.07 26.92 -2.26
N LYS A 841 -44.23 27.49 -2.47
CA LYS A 841 -45.02 27.15 -3.63
C LYS A 841 -44.16 27.45 -4.86
N THR A 842 -43.59 26.45 -5.44
CA THR A 842 -43.02 26.49 -6.77
C THR A 842 -44.11 26.91 -7.75
N ALA A 843 -43.83 28.02 -8.44
CA ALA A 843 -44.69 28.46 -9.54
C ALA A 843 -44.73 27.36 -10.60
N SER A 844 -45.90 26.86 -10.88
CA SER A 844 -46.24 25.97 -11.95
C SER A 844 -46.03 26.66 -13.30
N GLY A 845 -44.92 26.38 -13.96
CA GLY A 845 -44.84 26.48 -15.38
C GLY A 845 -45.48 25.20 -15.99
N SER A 846 -46.65 25.34 -16.63
CA SER A 846 -47.35 24.24 -17.23
C SER A 846 -46.59 23.69 -18.45
N THR A 847 -45.85 22.61 -18.23
CA THR A 847 -45.62 21.62 -19.29
C THR A 847 -46.41 20.37 -18.88
N LYS A 848 -47.32 19.97 -19.79
CA LYS A 848 -48.15 18.77 -19.61
C LYS A 848 -47.22 17.58 -19.27
N GLU A 849 -47.34 17.07 -18.02
CA GLU A 849 -46.87 15.73 -17.69
C GLU A 849 -47.53 14.69 -18.59
N PRO A 850 -46.79 13.74 -19.18
CA PRO A 850 -47.42 12.56 -19.76
C PRO A 850 -48.15 11.82 -18.62
N ALA A 851 -49.34 11.34 -18.83
CA ALA A 851 -50.19 10.62 -17.90
C ALA A 851 -49.40 9.60 -17.11
N SER A 852 -49.43 9.64 -15.74
CA SER A 852 -48.74 8.73 -14.85
C SER A 852 -49.19 7.30 -15.18
N GLU A 853 -48.29 6.49 -15.78
CA GLU A 853 -48.54 5.05 -15.94
C GLU A 853 -48.74 4.42 -14.56
N LYS A 854 -49.88 3.76 -14.37
CA LYS A 854 -50.27 3.11 -13.11
C LYS A 854 -49.23 2.02 -12.76
N VAL A 855 -48.55 2.15 -11.64
CA VAL A 855 -47.59 1.13 -11.14
C VAL A 855 -48.38 -0.15 -10.82
N ALA A 856 -48.02 -1.24 -11.50
CA ALA A 856 -48.71 -2.53 -11.39
C ALA A 856 -48.27 -3.31 -10.12
N LYS A 857 -47.02 -3.12 -9.70
CA LYS A 857 -46.43 -3.81 -8.52
C LYS A 857 -45.25 -3.03 -7.95
N VAL A 858 -45.16 -2.97 -6.64
CA VAL A 858 -43.96 -2.50 -5.89
C VAL A 858 -43.30 -3.71 -5.27
N ILE A 859 -42.00 -3.83 -5.45
CA ILE A 859 -41.16 -4.94 -4.95
C ILE A 859 -40.03 -4.33 -4.10
N THR A 860 -39.87 -4.75 -2.85
CA THR A 860 -38.73 -4.34 -2.02
C THR A 860 -37.70 -5.47 -2.01
N ILE A 861 -36.44 -5.13 -2.28
CA ILE A 861 -35.29 -6.05 -2.22
C ILE A 861 -34.26 -5.45 -1.28
N SER A 862 -33.79 -6.24 -0.35
CA SER A 862 -32.75 -5.85 0.60
C SER A 862 -31.59 -6.86 0.59
N PRO A 863 -30.37 -6.46 0.89
CA PRO A 863 -29.34 -7.43 1.24
C PRO A 863 -29.69 -8.12 2.56
N ILE A 864 -29.36 -9.40 2.68
CA ILE A 864 -29.33 -10.08 3.96
C ILE A 864 -28.08 -9.61 4.70
N VAL A 865 -28.28 -9.00 5.86
CA VAL A 865 -27.16 -8.45 6.67
C VAL A 865 -26.09 -9.52 6.88
N ASN A 866 -24.84 -9.17 6.59
CA ASN A 866 -23.64 -10.02 6.73
C ASN A 866 -23.59 -11.27 5.82
N ALA A 867 -24.42 -11.36 4.77
CA ALA A 867 -24.45 -12.57 3.94
C ALA A 867 -24.05 -12.36 2.46
N MET A 868 -23.84 -11.11 2.01
CA MET A 868 -23.61 -10.76 0.60
C MET A 868 -24.63 -11.46 -0.32
N LYS A 869 -25.90 -11.47 0.06
CA LYS A 869 -27.02 -12.08 -0.68
C LYS A 869 -28.22 -11.17 -0.62
N TYR A 870 -29.07 -11.20 -1.65
CA TYR A 870 -30.39 -10.59 -1.58
C TYR A 870 -31.34 -11.47 -0.77
N ASP A 871 -32.23 -10.84 0.01
CA ASP A 871 -33.34 -11.49 0.73
C ASP A 871 -34.33 -12.15 -0.22
N MET A 872 -34.43 -11.61 -1.46
CA MET A 872 -35.32 -12.13 -2.49
C MET A 872 -34.48 -12.77 -3.61
N LYS A 873 -34.57 -14.09 -3.74
CA LYS A 873 -33.89 -14.85 -4.83
C LYS A 873 -34.66 -14.82 -6.14
N THR A 874 -35.98 -14.68 -6.09
CA THR A 874 -36.83 -14.66 -7.30
C THR A 874 -38.11 -13.85 -7.02
N PHE A 875 -38.46 -12.98 -7.96
CA PHE A 875 -39.76 -12.33 -7.98
C PHE A 875 -40.39 -12.40 -9.36
N THR A 876 -41.75 -12.33 -9.42
CA THR A 876 -42.50 -12.47 -10.65
C THR A 876 -43.21 -11.17 -11.00
N VAL A 877 -43.11 -10.75 -12.25
CA VAL A 877 -43.77 -9.56 -12.82
C VAL A 877 -44.39 -9.90 -14.19
N LYS A 878 -45.41 -9.11 -14.62
CA LYS A 878 -46.08 -9.29 -15.90
C LYS A 878 -45.39 -8.47 -16.99
N ALA A 879 -45.21 -9.06 -18.16
CA ALA A 879 -44.63 -8.43 -19.34
C ALA A 879 -45.33 -7.10 -19.69
N GLY A 880 -44.58 -6.07 -20.04
CA GLY A 880 -45.07 -4.76 -20.48
C GLY A 880 -45.74 -3.91 -19.41
N THR A 881 -45.84 -4.36 -18.14
CA THR A 881 -46.37 -3.56 -17.05
C THR A 881 -45.26 -2.64 -16.46
N THR A 882 -45.68 -1.53 -15.85
CA THR A 882 -44.76 -0.66 -15.11
C THR A 882 -44.65 -1.11 -13.66
N VAL A 883 -43.44 -1.33 -13.16
CA VAL A 883 -43.16 -1.76 -11.81
C VAL A 883 -42.18 -0.81 -11.11
N GLU A 884 -42.21 -0.80 -9.80
CA GLU A 884 -41.21 -0.15 -8.95
C GLU A 884 -40.46 -1.19 -8.12
N VAL A 885 -39.13 -1.17 -8.19
CA VAL A 885 -38.25 -1.98 -7.35
C VAL A 885 -37.56 -1.04 -6.37
N VAL A 886 -37.92 -1.15 -5.13
CA VAL A 886 -37.27 -0.39 -4.01
C VAL A 886 -36.12 -1.22 -3.50
N PHE A 887 -34.91 -0.80 -3.77
CA PHE A 887 -33.71 -1.38 -3.20
C PHE A 887 -33.39 -0.66 -1.90
N LYS A 888 -33.46 -1.38 -0.78
CA LYS A 888 -33.21 -0.85 0.56
C LYS A 888 -31.97 -1.52 1.14
N ASN A 889 -30.88 -0.77 1.26
CA ASN A 889 -29.64 -1.30 1.81
C ASN A 889 -29.67 -1.26 3.34
N ILE A 890 -29.97 -2.39 3.95
CA ILE A 890 -29.96 -2.61 5.41
C ILE A 890 -28.64 -3.25 5.89
N ASP A 891 -27.69 -3.49 4.96
CA ASP A 891 -26.36 -4.00 5.27
C ASP A 891 -25.40 -2.85 5.58
N PHE A 892 -24.24 -3.15 6.13
CA PHE A 892 -23.20 -2.18 6.49
C PHE A 892 -22.22 -1.90 5.34
N MET A 893 -22.34 -2.63 4.21
CA MET A 893 -21.58 -2.40 2.97
C MET A 893 -22.41 -1.63 1.95
N GLN A 894 -21.71 -1.02 0.96
CA GLN A 894 -22.38 -0.47 -0.20
C GLN A 894 -22.83 -1.61 -1.13
N HIS A 895 -24.04 -1.49 -1.66
CA HIS A 895 -24.59 -2.43 -2.64
C HIS A 895 -25.32 -1.68 -3.74
N ASN A 896 -25.44 -2.28 -4.92
CA ASN A 896 -26.33 -1.85 -5.98
C ASN A 896 -27.18 -3.02 -6.48
N LEU A 897 -28.13 -2.75 -7.34
CA LEU A 897 -28.97 -3.75 -7.97
C LEU A 897 -29.03 -3.48 -9.47
N LEU A 898 -28.51 -4.39 -10.29
CA LEU A 898 -28.54 -4.33 -11.75
C LEU A 898 -29.46 -5.41 -12.27
N ILE A 899 -30.47 -5.04 -13.08
CA ILE A 899 -31.35 -5.98 -13.79
C ILE A 899 -30.80 -6.15 -15.21
N LEU A 900 -30.59 -7.39 -15.62
CA LEU A 900 -29.84 -7.75 -16.81
C LEU A 900 -30.71 -8.42 -17.87
N GLN A 901 -30.21 -8.44 -19.11
CA GLN A 901 -30.80 -9.27 -20.18
C GLN A 901 -30.70 -10.78 -19.83
N LYS A 902 -31.58 -11.58 -20.45
CA LYS A 902 -31.58 -13.05 -20.26
C LYS A 902 -30.23 -13.63 -20.61
N GLY A 903 -29.66 -14.49 -19.74
CA GLY A 903 -28.43 -15.22 -19.98
C GLY A 903 -27.15 -14.38 -19.97
N SER A 904 -27.20 -13.11 -19.54
CA SER A 904 -26.03 -12.20 -19.60
C SER A 904 -25.28 -12.05 -18.28
N MET A 905 -25.63 -12.81 -17.24
CA MET A 905 -25.07 -12.66 -15.90
C MET A 905 -23.54 -12.76 -15.91
N ASP A 906 -22.99 -13.80 -16.50
CA ASP A 906 -21.54 -14.02 -16.51
C ASP A 906 -20.80 -12.95 -17.33
N LYS A 907 -21.39 -12.50 -18.45
CA LYS A 907 -20.83 -11.45 -19.30
C LYS A 907 -20.77 -10.10 -18.57
N VAL A 908 -21.85 -9.73 -17.89
CA VAL A 908 -21.92 -8.47 -17.11
C VAL A 908 -21.06 -8.57 -15.85
N GLY A 909 -21.06 -9.72 -15.19
CA GLY A 909 -20.20 -10.00 -14.04
C GLY A 909 -18.71 -9.87 -14.37
N ALA A 910 -18.27 -10.45 -15.50
CA ALA A 910 -16.88 -10.29 -15.96
C ALA A 910 -16.54 -8.83 -16.31
N ALA A 911 -17.48 -8.04 -16.79
CA ALA A 911 -17.28 -6.62 -17.04
C ALA A 911 -17.22 -5.82 -15.71
N ALA A 912 -18.00 -6.21 -14.69
CA ALA A 912 -17.92 -5.63 -13.36
C ALA A 912 -16.58 -5.94 -12.69
N ASP A 913 -16.03 -7.16 -12.85
CA ASP A 913 -14.69 -7.52 -12.37
C ASP A 913 -13.60 -6.62 -12.99
N LYS A 914 -13.70 -6.29 -14.28
CA LYS A 914 -12.80 -5.33 -14.93
C LYS A 914 -12.92 -3.92 -14.36
N LEU A 915 -14.16 -3.47 -14.07
CA LEU A 915 -14.37 -2.17 -13.43
C LEU A 915 -13.87 -2.15 -11.97
N ALA A 916 -13.85 -3.29 -11.29
CA ALA A 916 -13.25 -3.38 -9.94
C ALA A 916 -11.75 -3.09 -9.96
N GLN A 917 -11.06 -3.39 -11.06
CA GLN A 917 -9.65 -3.13 -11.30
C GLN A 917 -9.37 -1.75 -11.96
N ASP A 918 -10.41 -1.07 -12.46
CA ASP A 918 -10.26 0.25 -13.08
C ASP A 918 -10.21 1.34 -12.00
N PRO A 919 -9.21 2.24 -11.99
CA PRO A 919 -9.15 3.40 -11.09
C PRO A 919 -10.43 4.26 -11.11
N LYS A 920 -11.15 4.27 -12.24
CA LYS A 920 -12.43 4.97 -12.40
C LYS A 920 -13.65 4.13 -11.98
N GLY A 921 -13.48 2.86 -11.62
CA GLY A 921 -14.57 1.95 -11.31
C GLY A 921 -15.50 2.46 -10.22
N ALA A 922 -14.94 2.99 -9.14
CA ALA A 922 -15.74 3.60 -8.06
C ALA A 922 -16.54 4.83 -8.52
N ALA A 923 -15.96 5.70 -9.38
CA ALA A 923 -16.66 6.85 -9.96
C ALA A 923 -17.78 6.42 -10.91
N LEU A 924 -17.62 5.28 -11.56
CA LEU A 924 -18.65 4.63 -12.39
C LEU A 924 -19.60 3.76 -11.56
N GLN A 925 -19.46 3.75 -10.23
CA GLN A 925 -20.27 2.99 -9.28
C GLN A 925 -20.30 1.49 -9.57
N TYR A 926 -19.23 0.99 -10.22
CA TYR A 926 -19.05 -0.38 -10.69
C TYR A 926 -20.13 -0.87 -11.64
N VAL A 927 -20.87 0.04 -12.30
CA VAL A 927 -21.91 -0.31 -13.29
C VAL A 927 -21.31 -0.35 -14.70
N PRO A 928 -21.21 -1.55 -15.34
CA PRO A 928 -20.68 -1.65 -16.70
C PRO A 928 -21.59 -0.96 -17.72
N LYS A 929 -21.03 -0.08 -18.55
CA LYS A 929 -21.75 0.56 -19.66
C LYS A 929 -21.88 -0.42 -20.83
N MET A 930 -22.92 -1.24 -20.81
CA MET A 930 -23.19 -2.22 -21.86
C MET A 930 -24.69 -2.48 -22.02
N PRO A 931 -25.16 -2.87 -23.22
CA PRO A 931 -26.58 -3.02 -23.50
C PRO A 931 -27.28 -4.15 -22.73
N GLU A 932 -26.52 -5.07 -22.15
CA GLU A 932 -27.01 -6.15 -21.30
C GLU A 932 -27.48 -5.68 -19.93
N VAL A 933 -27.07 -4.49 -19.44
CA VAL A 933 -27.58 -3.85 -18.23
C VAL A 933 -28.84 -3.07 -18.62
N LEU A 934 -30.02 -3.56 -18.24
CA LEU A 934 -31.29 -2.95 -18.58
C LEU A 934 -31.67 -1.80 -17.66
N PHE A 935 -31.52 -2.03 -16.34
CA PHE A 935 -31.84 -1.06 -15.28
C PHE A 935 -30.85 -1.24 -14.12
N HIS A 936 -30.54 -0.17 -13.42
CA HIS A 936 -29.67 -0.26 -12.25
C HIS A 936 -29.93 0.86 -11.24
N THR A 937 -29.65 0.59 -9.98
CA THR A 937 -29.48 1.62 -8.95
C THR A 937 -28.05 2.19 -9.00
N SER A 938 -27.84 3.31 -8.36
CA SER A 938 -26.51 3.74 -7.92
C SER A 938 -25.97 2.78 -6.84
N LEU A 939 -24.73 2.99 -6.38
CA LEU A 939 -24.24 2.37 -5.15
C LEU A 939 -24.98 3.00 -3.95
N VAL A 940 -25.84 2.22 -3.33
CA VAL A 940 -26.63 2.63 -2.17
C VAL A 940 -25.81 2.42 -0.89
N ASN A 941 -25.63 3.49 -0.15
CA ASN A 941 -24.94 3.46 1.15
C ASN A 941 -25.71 2.64 2.21
N PRO A 942 -25.07 2.16 3.27
CA PRO A 942 -25.75 1.62 4.45
C PRO A 942 -26.89 2.51 4.93
N GLU A 943 -28.01 1.90 5.28
CA GLU A 943 -29.28 2.55 5.71
C GLU A 943 -29.95 3.40 4.62
N GLY A 944 -29.41 3.44 3.39
CA GLY A 944 -29.99 4.15 2.24
C GLY A 944 -30.98 3.30 1.47
N SER A 945 -31.73 3.96 0.56
CA SER A 945 -32.62 3.29 -0.37
C SER A 945 -32.71 4.05 -1.69
N GLU A 946 -32.95 3.32 -2.77
CA GLU A 946 -33.20 3.86 -4.11
C GLU A 946 -34.32 3.09 -4.80
N THR A 947 -35.14 3.77 -5.60
CA THR A 947 -36.25 3.16 -6.29
C THR A 947 -36.03 3.19 -7.80
N LEU A 948 -36.05 2.01 -8.42
CA LEU A 948 -36.09 1.83 -9.88
C LEU A 948 -37.53 1.73 -10.38
N LYS A 949 -38.00 2.69 -11.14
CA LYS A 949 -39.28 2.61 -11.86
C LYS A 949 -39.02 2.34 -13.31
N PHE A 950 -39.54 1.20 -13.82
CA PHE A 950 -39.29 0.80 -15.19
C PHE A 950 -40.45 -0.03 -15.78
N LYS A 951 -40.51 -0.05 -17.12
CA LYS A 951 -41.41 -0.92 -17.87
C LYS A 951 -40.77 -2.28 -18.04
N VAL A 952 -41.43 -3.33 -17.57
CA VAL A 952 -40.97 -4.72 -17.65
C VAL A 952 -40.80 -5.12 -19.12
N PRO A 953 -39.69 -5.79 -19.47
CA PRO A 953 -39.49 -6.27 -20.86
C PRO A 953 -40.69 -7.05 -21.41
N ALA A 954 -41.04 -6.81 -22.65
CA ALA A 954 -42.21 -7.45 -23.30
C ALA A 954 -42.03 -8.95 -23.53
N SER A 955 -40.78 -9.45 -23.56
CA SER A 955 -40.47 -10.86 -23.78
C SER A 955 -40.51 -11.64 -22.48
N PRO A 956 -41.37 -12.60 -22.21
CA PRO A 956 -41.38 -13.45 -21.04
C PRO A 956 -40.06 -14.24 -20.88
N GLY A 957 -39.70 -14.55 -19.64
CA GLY A 957 -38.49 -15.32 -19.30
C GLY A 957 -37.80 -14.89 -18.03
N ASN A 958 -36.60 -15.42 -17.78
CA ASN A 958 -35.82 -15.19 -16.59
C ASN A 958 -34.76 -14.11 -16.86
N TYR A 959 -34.87 -12.99 -16.16
CA TYR A 959 -33.94 -11.86 -16.20
C TYR A 959 -33.12 -11.86 -14.91
N PRO A 960 -31.82 -12.13 -14.96
CA PRO A 960 -31.03 -12.12 -13.76
C PRO A 960 -30.89 -10.70 -13.21
N TYR A 961 -30.70 -10.57 -11.89
CA TYR A 961 -30.23 -9.34 -11.28
C TYR A 961 -29.04 -9.63 -10.34
N ILE A 962 -28.09 -8.69 -10.26
CA ILE A 962 -26.84 -8.85 -9.53
C ILE A 962 -26.49 -7.58 -8.76
N CYS A 963 -25.61 -7.71 -7.75
CA CYS A 963 -24.82 -6.61 -7.22
C CYS A 963 -23.47 -6.58 -7.95
N SER A 964 -23.12 -5.46 -8.56
CA SER A 964 -21.84 -5.30 -9.28
C SER A 964 -20.72 -4.68 -8.42
N PHE A 965 -20.94 -4.45 -7.12
CA PHE A 965 -19.88 -4.08 -6.21
C PHE A 965 -18.78 -5.16 -6.25
N PRO A 966 -17.48 -4.81 -6.16
CA PRO A 966 -16.37 -5.75 -6.35
C PRO A 966 -16.55 -7.07 -5.58
N GLY A 967 -16.51 -8.20 -6.30
CA GLY A 967 -16.63 -9.55 -5.73
C GLY A 967 -18.06 -10.06 -5.50
N HIS A 968 -19.10 -9.23 -5.51
CA HIS A 968 -20.45 -9.61 -5.04
C HIS A 968 -21.28 -10.43 -6.02
N TRP A 969 -21.18 -10.17 -7.33
CA TRP A 969 -22.13 -10.68 -8.32
C TRP A 969 -22.27 -12.21 -8.38
N ARG A 970 -21.21 -12.93 -8.01
CA ARG A 970 -21.21 -14.40 -8.02
C ARG A 970 -22.12 -14.99 -6.96
N ILE A 971 -22.33 -14.26 -5.86
CA ILE A 971 -23.07 -14.72 -4.68
C ILE A 971 -24.34 -13.89 -4.49
N MET A 972 -24.25 -12.58 -4.73
CA MET A 972 -25.38 -11.64 -4.56
C MET A 972 -26.12 -11.45 -5.89
N ASN A 973 -26.95 -12.42 -6.20
CA ASN A 973 -27.73 -12.47 -7.42
C ASN A 973 -29.14 -13.04 -7.19
N GLY A 974 -30.01 -12.84 -8.15
CA GLY A 974 -31.37 -13.36 -8.18
C GLY A 974 -32.01 -13.32 -9.57
N VAL A 975 -33.28 -13.62 -9.67
CA VAL A 975 -34.00 -13.71 -10.95
C VAL A 975 -35.33 -12.96 -10.90
N MET A 976 -35.52 -12.01 -11.79
CA MET A 976 -36.83 -11.44 -12.14
C MET A 976 -37.49 -12.34 -13.21
N LYS A 977 -38.57 -13.05 -12.83
CA LYS A 977 -39.35 -13.91 -13.73
C LYS A 977 -40.43 -13.07 -14.37
N VAL A 978 -40.31 -12.83 -15.68
CA VAL A 978 -41.32 -12.15 -16.49
C VAL A 978 -42.30 -13.19 -17.06
N ILE A 979 -43.58 -13.06 -16.73
CA ILE A 979 -44.66 -13.90 -17.21
C ILE A 979 -45.48 -13.11 -18.27
N PRO A 980 -46.24 -13.80 -19.16
CA PRO A 980 -47.08 -13.16 -20.17
C PRO A 980 -48.09 -12.16 -19.61
#